data_2fe4916f408c8e7438bd7f5d387e60e3
#
_entry.id   2fe4916f408c8e7438bd7f5d387e60e3
#
_cell.length_a   1.000
_cell.length_b   1.000
_cell.length_c   1.000
_cell.angle_alpha   90.00
_cell.angle_beta   90.00
_cell.angle_gamma   90.00
#
_symmetry.space_group_name_H-M   'P 1'
#
loop_
_entity.id
_entity.type
_entity.pdbx_description
1 polymer ?
#
loop_
_entity_poly.entity_id
_entity_poly.type
_entity_poly.pdbx_seq_one_letter_code
_entity_poly.pdbx_strand_id
1 'polypeptide(L)'
;MQNLHFRAGARPALSRAFLITLLSSVSLSSAALAQSAAQDNRSREVGPVIVSPPAPRQAPAVSPGTQKQRAARRSAGRNRGAPAVAVPATQAPSGPVQTPLNTAAVTDVGSRLGIIAREMPATVEVISQRTMQELGIRTTTDVAKAAVGVTGGDAPGAPAIFSMRGFSGDQISTLYNGIPIGPSTMTGRPMDVAGLQQVEIIKGPDSLVAGLGATGGAIDYVNKVPHTGPIVNDAFTSWDSFNGYRAGYGSGGSTLINGLDYRFDISHFNNKGFIDDTYSKLSNVSGRLNYRVNENLKIWGAVEYRQDNDRFYWGTPLVPANAPGIVPTYGVVSGLWSNYYLGGGTPVPVTIDARTLTTNYNVLDNHSGANELWLRSGFQWDITNNISLKSQVYGYDAHRHWFNNEISSFDQTVGNFAGALSIYRERLALDHAQRLYGNITDLTVNSNVGGMDNRFVATVAASSNQFNVSQDTLFFNDYVDLLNPDRGFYGPRADEKIYTHLDTASLSFEDRLKLTSTFALIGGIRFENIELSRTRFDENGLLKASYPFSKTFNPVTGRIGYTWDIAPGVMLYSQYATAADPTVANIFILRPTTPLLLTTSRTYETGVKLLSADKRAEATFSAFDIERKNVYVPESGILFNVAGKMASKGVEIAAAVVAP
;
A
#
# COMPACT_ATOMS: atom_id res chain seq x y z
N MET A 1 -3.39 -0.38 62.66
CA MET A 1 -1.92 -0.52 62.75
C MET A 1 -1.51 -1.66 61.84
N GLN A 2 -0.96 -1.35 60.71
CA GLN A 2 0.08 -2.04 59.97
C GLN A 2 0.23 -1.35 58.61
N ASN A 3 1.41 -0.80 58.43
CA ASN A 3 1.82 -0.05 57.23
C ASN A 3 2.02 -0.95 56.05
N LEU A 4 1.44 -0.62 54.90
CA LEU A 4 1.81 -1.15 53.58
C LEU A 4 2.53 -0.04 52.81
N HIS A 5 3.85 -0.21 52.66
CA HIS A 5 4.69 0.61 51.81
C HIS A 5 4.44 0.29 50.35
N PHE A 6 3.93 1.26 49.58
CA PHE A 6 3.97 1.26 48.14
C PHE A 6 5.39 1.64 47.68
N ARG A 7 6.11 0.70 47.09
CA ARG A 7 7.34 0.97 46.31
C ARG A 7 6.93 1.58 44.97
N ALA A 8 7.39 2.80 44.73
CA ALA A 8 7.31 3.48 43.46
C ALA A 8 8.13 2.69 42.39
N GLY A 9 7.46 2.22 41.37
CA GLY A 9 8.09 1.61 40.18
C GLY A 9 8.82 2.68 39.37
N ALA A 10 10.03 2.34 38.95
CA ALA A 10 10.92 3.18 38.18
C ALA A 10 10.29 3.59 36.84
N ARG A 11 10.31 4.87 36.53
CA ARG A 11 10.04 5.43 35.22
C ARG A 11 11.18 5.04 34.28
N PRO A 12 10.92 4.56 33.06
CA PRO A 12 12.01 4.33 32.10
C PRO A 12 12.57 5.69 31.66
N ALA A 13 13.87 5.85 31.84
CA ALA A 13 14.64 7.00 31.36
C ALA A 13 14.89 6.88 29.84
N LEU A 14 13.90 7.24 29.03
CA LEU A 14 13.93 7.14 27.58
C LEU A 14 14.46 8.39 26.86
N SER A 15 14.79 9.47 27.58
CA SER A 15 15.11 10.75 26.93
C SER A 15 16.60 11.10 26.79
N ARG A 16 17.54 10.26 27.28
CA ARG A 16 18.98 10.56 27.19
C ARG A 16 19.81 9.54 26.41
N ALA A 17 19.30 8.35 26.08
CA ALA A 17 20.05 7.33 25.33
C ALA A 17 20.02 7.55 23.81
N PHE A 18 19.03 8.24 23.28
CA PHE A 18 18.78 8.34 21.84
C PHE A 18 19.76 9.26 21.08
N LEU A 19 20.42 10.21 21.75
CA LEU A 19 21.32 11.14 21.09
C LEU A 19 22.80 10.70 21.14
N ILE A 20 23.16 9.74 21.99
CA ILE A 20 24.55 9.30 22.21
C ILE A 20 24.84 8.00 21.43
N THR A 21 23.84 7.20 21.08
CA THR A 21 24.04 5.91 20.37
C THR A 21 24.27 6.08 18.86
N LEU A 22 24.01 7.25 18.29
CA LEU A 22 24.27 7.54 16.87
C LEU A 22 25.75 7.79 16.55
N LEU A 23 26.63 7.93 17.55
CA LEU A 23 28.05 8.24 17.37
C LEU A 23 29.01 7.13 17.83
N SER A 24 28.53 6.01 18.38
CA SER A 24 29.41 5.02 19.02
C SER A 24 29.23 3.55 18.64
N SER A 25 28.46 3.18 17.61
CA SER A 25 28.29 1.78 17.19
C SER A 25 29.04 1.40 15.91
N VAL A 26 30.30 1.81 15.81
CA VAL A 26 31.29 1.11 14.98
C VAL A 26 32.17 0.32 15.93
N SER A 27 31.70 -0.84 16.36
CA SER A 27 32.55 -1.83 17.04
C SER A 27 32.39 -3.17 16.33
N LEU A 28 33.52 -3.58 15.74
CA LEU A 28 33.78 -4.93 15.25
C LEU A 28 33.45 -5.96 16.34
N SER A 29 32.62 -6.95 16.02
CA SER A 29 32.49 -8.17 16.80
C SER A 29 32.81 -9.36 15.92
N SER A 30 33.84 -10.05 16.34
CA SER A 30 34.48 -11.21 15.77
C SER A 30 33.61 -12.46 15.81
N ALA A 31 33.87 -13.33 14.85
CA ALA A 31 33.31 -14.66 14.67
C ALA A 31 33.40 -15.56 15.90
N ALA A 32 32.36 -16.37 16.09
CA ALA A 32 32.47 -17.66 16.75
C ALA A 32 31.77 -18.74 15.93
N LEU A 33 32.56 -19.70 15.54
CA LEU A 33 32.23 -20.93 14.84
C LEU A 33 31.34 -21.85 15.71
N ALA A 34 30.31 -22.41 15.09
CA ALA A 34 29.78 -23.70 15.51
C ALA A 34 29.45 -24.54 14.28
N GLN A 35 30.24 -25.55 14.07
CA GLN A 35 29.97 -26.69 13.20
C GLN A 35 28.86 -27.54 13.81
N SER A 36 27.88 -27.97 13.01
CA SER A 36 27.25 -29.28 13.19
C SER A 36 26.42 -29.65 11.96
N ALA A 37 26.78 -30.84 11.46
CA ALA A 37 25.98 -31.85 10.77
C ALA A 37 25.31 -31.50 9.44
N ALA A 38 25.97 -31.97 8.39
CA ALA A 38 25.37 -32.28 7.09
C ALA A 38 24.30 -33.38 7.25
N GLN A 39 23.09 -33.12 6.77
CA GLN A 39 22.15 -34.13 6.34
C GLN A 39 21.59 -33.79 4.97
N ASP A 40 21.69 -34.78 4.15
CA ASP A 40 21.35 -34.95 2.73
C ASP A 40 20.07 -34.22 2.32
N ASN A 41 20.20 -33.14 1.53
CA ASN A 41 19.10 -32.45 0.91
C ASN A 41 19.23 -32.58 -0.61
N ARG A 42 18.59 -33.60 -1.16
CA ARG A 42 18.38 -33.67 -2.62
C ARG A 42 17.43 -32.54 -3.01
N SER A 43 17.99 -31.50 -3.57
CA SER A 43 17.24 -30.43 -4.22
C SER A 43 16.42 -31.01 -5.38
N ARG A 44 15.09 -31.02 -5.26
CA ARG A 44 14.21 -31.18 -6.41
C ARG A 44 14.21 -29.84 -7.17
N GLU A 45 14.81 -29.82 -8.34
CA GLU A 45 14.62 -28.74 -9.29
C GLU A 45 13.15 -28.68 -9.69
N VAL A 46 12.49 -27.57 -9.34
CA VAL A 46 11.18 -27.23 -9.86
C VAL A 46 11.42 -26.61 -11.24
N GLY A 47 11.00 -27.29 -12.30
CA GLY A 47 11.12 -26.81 -13.67
C GLY A 47 10.39 -25.47 -13.86
N PRO A 48 10.79 -24.67 -14.86
CA PRO A 48 10.22 -23.34 -15.09
C PRO A 48 8.71 -23.44 -15.39
N VAL A 49 7.91 -22.67 -14.63
CA VAL A 49 6.49 -22.48 -14.91
C VAL A 49 6.39 -21.55 -16.12
N ILE A 50 6.09 -22.12 -17.29
CA ILE A 50 5.81 -21.35 -18.50
C ILE A 50 4.33 -20.97 -18.47
N VAL A 51 4.04 -19.71 -18.20
CA VAL A 51 2.70 -19.14 -18.38
C VAL A 51 2.58 -18.69 -19.83
N SER A 52 1.90 -19.48 -20.66
CA SER A 52 1.58 -19.08 -22.03
C SER A 52 0.41 -18.08 -22.01
N PRO A 53 0.50 -16.96 -22.74
CA PRO A 53 -0.64 -16.05 -22.88
C PRO A 53 -1.78 -16.72 -23.66
N PRO A 54 -3.05 -16.43 -23.32
CA PRO A 54 -4.18 -16.96 -24.09
C PRO A 54 -4.18 -16.40 -25.51
N ALA A 55 -4.50 -17.26 -26.48
CA ALA A 55 -4.60 -16.90 -27.88
C ALA A 55 -5.65 -15.80 -28.11
N PRO A 56 -5.42 -14.84 -29.02
CA PRO A 56 -6.37 -13.75 -29.27
C PRO A 56 -7.66 -14.31 -29.90
N ARG A 57 -8.79 -14.04 -29.23
CA ARG A 57 -10.12 -14.32 -29.80
C ARG A 57 -10.41 -13.32 -30.91
N GLN A 58 -10.70 -13.83 -32.08
CA GLN A 58 -11.23 -13.06 -33.22
C GLN A 58 -12.61 -12.49 -32.83
N ALA A 59 -12.75 -11.17 -32.94
CA ALA A 59 -14.04 -10.49 -32.80
C ALA A 59 -14.90 -10.73 -34.05
N PRO A 60 -16.23 -10.86 -33.91
CA PRO A 60 -17.13 -10.96 -35.05
C PRO A 60 -17.20 -9.61 -35.79
N ALA A 61 -17.18 -9.70 -37.13
CA ALA A 61 -17.30 -8.53 -38.00
C ALA A 61 -18.68 -7.86 -37.86
N VAL A 62 -18.68 -6.56 -37.58
CA VAL A 62 -19.87 -5.72 -37.59
C VAL A 62 -19.96 -4.99 -38.92
N SER A 63 -21.07 -5.19 -39.64
CA SER A 63 -21.38 -4.49 -40.90
C SER A 63 -21.71 -3.01 -40.68
N PRO A 64 -21.37 -2.13 -41.63
CA PRO A 64 -21.56 -0.68 -41.45
C PRO A 64 -23.00 -0.25 -41.75
N GLY A 65 -23.63 0.31 -40.73
CA GLY A 65 -24.90 1.03 -40.85
C GLY A 65 -24.69 2.53 -40.97
N THR A 66 -25.19 3.07 -42.05
CA THR A 66 -25.18 4.48 -42.45
C THR A 66 -25.90 5.40 -41.45
N GLN A 67 -25.25 6.44 -40.94
CA GLN A 67 -25.94 7.54 -40.26
C GLN A 67 -25.66 8.86 -40.94
N LYS A 68 -26.79 9.53 -41.24
CA LYS A 68 -26.88 10.83 -41.90
C LYS A 68 -26.38 11.99 -41.03
N GLN A 69 -25.62 12.86 -41.67
CA GLN A 69 -25.23 14.17 -41.17
C GLN A 69 -26.43 15.08 -40.87
N ARG A 70 -26.39 15.78 -39.77
CA ARG A 70 -27.16 17.00 -39.57
C ARG A 70 -26.23 18.11 -39.08
N ALA A 71 -25.99 19.06 -39.95
CA ALA A 71 -25.27 20.29 -39.70
C ALA A 71 -26.17 21.30 -38.94
N ALA A 72 -25.62 22.00 -37.98
CA ALA A 72 -26.18 23.30 -37.55
C ALA A 72 -25.04 24.31 -37.31
N ARG A 73 -25.30 25.47 -37.79
CA ARG A 73 -24.44 26.64 -38.07
C ARG A 73 -24.16 27.50 -36.85
N ARG A 74 -22.91 28.01 -36.81
CA ARG A 74 -22.43 29.38 -36.59
C ARG A 74 -22.98 30.24 -35.43
N SER A 75 -22.05 30.80 -34.62
CA SER A 75 -21.79 32.23 -34.71
C SER A 75 -20.40 32.61 -34.17
N ALA A 76 -19.74 33.49 -34.92
CA ALA A 76 -18.43 34.03 -34.62
C ALA A 76 -18.59 35.30 -33.75
N GLY A 77 -17.72 35.43 -32.75
CA GLY A 77 -17.51 36.67 -32.00
C GLY A 77 -16.02 36.98 -31.91
N ARG A 78 -15.58 37.92 -32.71
CA ARG A 78 -14.26 38.58 -32.64
C ARG A 78 -14.17 39.38 -31.35
N ASN A 79 -13.08 39.26 -30.60
CA ASN A 79 -12.60 40.41 -29.84
C ASN A 79 -11.06 40.51 -29.82
N ARG A 80 -10.64 41.73 -29.91
CA ARG A 80 -9.31 42.25 -30.20
C ARG A 80 -8.37 42.10 -29.01
N GLY A 81 -7.08 42.00 -29.34
CA GLY A 81 -5.98 41.94 -28.38
C GLY A 81 -5.82 43.21 -27.54
N ALA A 82 -5.32 43.02 -26.35
CA ALA A 82 -4.69 44.00 -25.50
C ALA A 82 -3.27 43.52 -25.13
N PRO A 83 -2.30 44.42 -24.87
CA PRO A 83 -0.89 44.09 -24.82
C PRO A 83 -0.51 43.33 -23.55
N ALA A 84 0.45 42.44 -23.69
CA ALA A 84 1.03 41.68 -22.60
C ALA A 84 1.72 42.60 -21.58
N VAL A 85 1.17 42.67 -20.39
CA VAL A 85 1.84 43.20 -19.20
C VAL A 85 2.72 42.11 -18.64
N ALA A 86 4.02 42.38 -18.52
CA ALA A 86 4.96 41.48 -17.82
C ALA A 86 4.53 41.36 -16.36
N VAL A 87 4.10 40.15 -15.95
CA VAL A 87 3.76 39.83 -14.58
C VAL A 87 5.06 39.45 -13.85
N PRO A 88 5.35 40.06 -12.67
CA PRO A 88 6.49 39.65 -11.85
C PRO A 88 6.35 38.18 -11.47
N ALA A 89 7.49 37.48 -11.30
CA ALA A 89 7.56 36.08 -10.87
C ALA A 89 6.76 35.90 -9.57
N THR A 90 5.54 35.43 -9.70
CA THR A 90 4.63 35.20 -8.60
C THR A 90 5.04 33.89 -7.92
N GLN A 91 5.19 33.97 -6.60
CA GLN A 91 5.38 32.84 -5.72
C GLN A 91 4.51 31.66 -6.15
N ALA A 92 5.12 30.44 -6.13
CA ALA A 92 4.39 29.22 -6.41
C ALA A 92 3.12 29.13 -5.54
N PRO A 93 1.97 28.73 -6.10
CA PRO A 93 0.74 28.60 -5.34
C PRO A 93 0.97 27.63 -4.18
N SER A 94 0.63 28.04 -2.98
CA SER A 94 0.76 27.25 -1.76
C SER A 94 -0.37 26.22 -1.64
N GLY A 95 -0.42 25.30 -2.56
CA GLY A 95 -1.27 24.12 -2.62
C GLY A 95 -0.88 23.30 -3.83
N PRO A 96 -0.94 21.98 -3.77
CA PRO A 96 -0.61 21.17 -4.93
C PRO A 96 -1.55 21.52 -6.07
N VAL A 97 -0.96 21.94 -7.18
CA VAL A 97 -1.69 22.17 -8.43
C VAL A 97 -2.27 20.83 -8.84
N GLN A 98 -3.59 20.68 -8.77
CA GLN A 98 -4.27 19.49 -9.27
C GLN A 98 -4.15 19.48 -10.79
N THR A 99 -3.12 18.82 -11.30
CA THR A 99 -2.99 18.63 -12.73
C THR A 99 -3.69 17.33 -13.11
N PRO A 100 -4.42 17.28 -14.21
CA PRO A 100 -5.01 16.04 -14.69
C PRO A 100 -3.96 15.08 -15.26
N LEU A 101 -2.73 15.54 -15.49
CA LEU A 101 -1.64 14.75 -16.03
C LEU A 101 -0.64 14.36 -14.93
N ASN A 102 -0.25 13.09 -14.93
CA ASN A 102 0.67 12.49 -13.96
C ASN A 102 2.06 13.16 -13.99
N THR A 103 2.60 13.42 -15.19
CA THR A 103 3.97 13.95 -15.36
C THR A 103 4.20 15.32 -14.72
N ALA A 104 3.16 16.11 -14.52
CA ALA A 104 3.22 17.43 -13.89
C ALA A 104 2.95 17.42 -12.38
N ALA A 105 2.53 16.28 -11.82
CA ALA A 105 2.23 16.15 -10.40
C ALA A 105 3.53 16.06 -9.57
N VAL A 106 3.56 16.77 -8.44
CA VAL A 106 4.63 16.60 -7.45
C VAL A 106 4.42 15.28 -6.73
N THR A 107 5.50 14.55 -6.48
CA THR A 107 5.48 13.26 -5.79
C THR A 107 6.47 13.25 -4.63
N ASP A 108 6.02 12.72 -3.50
CA ASP A 108 6.84 12.51 -2.30
C ASP A 108 7.11 11.00 -2.05
N VAL A 109 6.39 10.09 -2.72
CA VAL A 109 6.59 8.63 -2.55
C VAL A 109 7.92 8.15 -3.10
N GLY A 110 8.36 8.79 -4.19
CA GLY A 110 9.59 8.38 -4.87
C GLY A 110 10.80 9.26 -4.54
N SER A 111 10.63 10.45 -3.95
CA SER A 111 11.73 11.39 -3.70
C SER A 111 11.36 12.45 -2.67
N ARG A 112 12.29 12.75 -1.76
CA ARG A 112 12.17 13.88 -0.83
C ARG A 112 12.62 15.22 -1.46
N LEU A 113 13.07 15.19 -2.70
CA LEU A 113 13.52 16.40 -3.42
C LEU A 113 12.35 17.34 -3.81
N GLY A 114 11.07 16.92 -3.66
CA GLY A 114 9.91 17.72 -4.05
C GLY A 114 9.90 18.03 -5.56
N ILE A 115 10.22 17.05 -6.38
CA ILE A 115 10.24 17.12 -7.84
C ILE A 115 8.96 16.55 -8.43
N ILE A 116 8.66 16.93 -9.67
CA ILE A 116 7.50 16.38 -10.38
C ILE A 116 7.78 14.96 -10.90
N ALA A 117 6.73 14.18 -11.09
CA ALA A 117 6.82 12.78 -11.55
C ALA A 117 7.58 12.65 -12.89
N ARG A 118 7.53 13.66 -13.77
CA ARG A 118 8.34 13.68 -14.99
C ARG A 118 9.84 13.69 -14.70
N GLU A 119 10.29 14.44 -13.71
CA GLU A 119 11.70 14.57 -13.36
C GLU A 119 12.27 13.40 -12.56
N MET A 120 11.41 12.45 -12.13
CA MET A 120 11.84 11.21 -11.48
C MET A 120 12.45 10.24 -12.50
N PRO A 121 13.63 9.63 -12.21
CA PRO A 121 14.21 8.60 -13.07
C PRO A 121 13.54 7.22 -12.87
N ALA A 122 12.26 7.19 -12.53
CA ALA A 122 11.45 6.01 -12.23
C ALA A 122 10.05 6.16 -12.82
N THR A 123 9.33 5.04 -12.92
CA THR A 123 7.88 5.06 -13.20
C THR A 123 7.15 5.37 -11.90
N VAL A 124 6.65 6.60 -11.82
CA VAL A 124 5.76 7.07 -10.75
C VAL A 124 4.41 7.44 -11.35
N GLU A 125 3.34 7.03 -10.71
CA GLU A 125 1.97 7.35 -11.09
C GLU A 125 1.28 8.09 -9.95
N VAL A 126 0.67 9.24 -10.26
CA VAL A 126 -0.05 10.06 -9.30
C VAL A 126 -1.50 10.17 -9.74
N ILE A 127 -2.40 9.59 -8.96
CA ILE A 127 -3.83 9.62 -9.20
C ILE A 127 -4.40 10.75 -8.36
N SER A 128 -4.69 11.89 -9.00
CA SER A 128 -5.18 13.09 -8.32
C SER A 128 -6.62 12.93 -7.83
N GLN A 129 -7.05 13.76 -6.88
CA GLN A 129 -8.45 13.86 -6.45
C GLN A 129 -9.39 14.05 -7.64
N ARG A 130 -9.02 14.91 -8.59
CA ARG A 130 -9.78 15.14 -9.81
C ARG A 130 -9.94 13.87 -10.63
N THR A 131 -8.85 13.13 -10.85
CA THR A 131 -8.88 11.84 -11.57
C THR A 131 -9.76 10.83 -10.83
N MET A 132 -9.66 10.75 -9.50
CA MET A 132 -10.51 9.87 -8.70
C MET A 132 -12.00 10.21 -8.86
N GLN A 133 -12.35 11.49 -8.90
CA GLN A 133 -13.73 11.95 -9.10
C GLN A 133 -14.24 11.66 -10.51
N GLU A 134 -13.44 11.96 -11.54
CA GLU A 134 -13.80 11.76 -12.96
C GLU A 134 -13.98 10.27 -13.29
N LEU A 135 -13.20 9.38 -12.69
CA LEU A 135 -13.27 7.93 -12.87
C LEU A 135 -14.26 7.25 -11.91
N GLY A 136 -14.87 7.99 -10.98
CA GLY A 136 -15.81 7.43 -9.99
C GLY A 136 -15.14 6.50 -8.97
N ILE A 137 -13.86 6.70 -8.69
CA ILE A 137 -13.12 5.95 -7.65
C ILE A 137 -13.66 6.32 -6.29
N ARG A 138 -14.06 5.33 -5.50
CA ARG A 138 -14.70 5.52 -4.18
C ARG A 138 -13.84 5.01 -3.04
N THR A 139 -13.10 3.93 -3.28
CA THR A 139 -12.26 3.28 -2.29
C THR A 139 -10.84 3.12 -2.78
N THR A 140 -9.92 2.85 -1.87
CA THR A 140 -8.52 2.53 -2.22
C THR A 140 -8.39 1.32 -3.12
N THR A 141 -9.32 0.35 -3.04
CA THR A 141 -9.35 -0.81 -3.95
C THR A 141 -9.61 -0.38 -5.39
N ASP A 142 -10.46 0.65 -5.61
CA ASP A 142 -10.75 1.16 -6.95
C ASP A 142 -9.55 1.87 -7.58
N VAL A 143 -8.60 2.36 -6.78
CA VAL A 143 -7.38 3.02 -7.26
C VAL A 143 -6.59 2.09 -8.19
N ALA A 144 -6.54 0.79 -7.90
CA ALA A 144 -5.87 -0.18 -8.75
C ALA A 144 -6.46 -0.25 -10.17
N LYS A 145 -7.75 0.08 -10.33
CA LYS A 145 -8.42 0.11 -11.64
C LYS A 145 -7.96 1.29 -12.51
N ALA A 146 -7.47 2.35 -11.88
CA ALA A 146 -6.99 3.55 -12.56
C ALA A 146 -5.49 3.49 -12.89
N ALA A 147 -4.72 2.71 -12.12
CA ALA A 147 -3.27 2.64 -12.27
C ALA A 147 -2.85 1.59 -13.31
N VAL A 148 -2.00 1.98 -14.25
CA VAL A 148 -1.48 1.08 -15.28
C VAL A 148 -0.59 0.01 -14.67
N GLY A 149 -0.82 -1.27 -15.01
CA GLY A 149 0.01 -2.39 -14.51
C GLY A 149 -0.08 -2.65 -13.01
N VAL A 150 -1.08 -2.07 -12.35
CA VAL A 150 -1.44 -2.35 -10.96
C VAL A 150 -2.77 -3.11 -10.93
N THR A 151 -2.84 -4.14 -10.12
CA THR A 151 -4.09 -4.87 -9.89
C THR A 151 -4.40 -4.88 -8.40
N GLY A 152 -5.66 -4.68 -8.04
CA GLY A 152 -6.14 -4.87 -6.68
C GLY A 152 -6.44 -6.34 -6.44
N GLY A 153 -6.18 -6.82 -5.23
CA GLY A 153 -6.65 -8.13 -4.81
C GLY A 153 -8.15 -8.06 -4.54
N ASP A 154 -8.86 -9.12 -4.95
CA ASP A 154 -10.27 -9.28 -4.61
C ASP A 154 -10.44 -10.19 -3.38
N ALA A 155 -9.38 -10.39 -2.61
CA ALA A 155 -9.45 -11.20 -1.41
C ALA A 155 -10.46 -10.60 -0.43
N PRO A 156 -11.51 -11.32 -0.08
CA PRO A 156 -12.49 -10.83 0.89
C PRO A 156 -11.80 -10.46 2.20
N GLY A 157 -12.21 -9.34 2.79
CA GLY A 157 -11.61 -8.82 4.02
C GLY A 157 -10.22 -8.18 3.88
N ALA A 158 -9.54 -8.35 2.73
CA ALA A 158 -8.28 -7.70 2.41
C ALA A 158 -8.21 -7.24 0.94
N PRO A 159 -9.25 -6.54 0.42
CA PRO A 159 -9.36 -6.23 -1.00
C PRO A 159 -8.36 -5.17 -1.48
N ALA A 160 -7.74 -4.40 -0.59
CA ALA A 160 -6.73 -3.41 -0.92
C ALA A 160 -5.29 -3.98 -0.90
N ILE A 161 -5.13 -5.27 -1.13
CA ILE A 161 -3.84 -5.88 -1.41
C ILE A 161 -3.54 -5.69 -2.89
N PHE A 162 -2.48 -4.96 -3.19
CA PHE A 162 -2.13 -4.62 -4.57
C PHE A 162 -1.05 -5.55 -5.12
N SER A 163 -1.06 -5.69 -6.45
CA SER A 163 0.00 -6.36 -7.20
C SER A 163 0.51 -5.44 -8.30
N MET A 164 1.82 -5.37 -8.47
CA MET A 164 2.48 -4.65 -9.56
C MET A 164 3.78 -5.34 -9.94
N ARG A 165 4.08 -5.39 -11.24
CA ARG A 165 5.32 -5.97 -11.78
C ARG A 165 5.63 -7.39 -11.27
N GLY A 166 4.59 -8.20 -10.99
CA GLY A 166 4.73 -9.58 -10.48
C GLY A 166 4.96 -9.69 -8.98
N PHE A 167 4.89 -8.60 -8.22
CA PHE A 167 4.99 -8.56 -6.76
C PHE A 167 3.64 -8.19 -6.15
N SER A 168 3.32 -8.71 -4.98
CA SER A 168 2.02 -8.50 -4.32
C SER A 168 2.12 -8.50 -2.80
N GLY A 169 1.08 -8.00 -2.15
CA GLY A 169 0.92 -8.01 -0.70
C GLY A 169 2.05 -7.30 0.02
N ASP A 170 2.68 -7.97 0.96
CA ASP A 170 3.77 -7.45 1.80
C ASP A 170 5.04 -7.02 1.04
N GLN A 171 5.09 -7.29 -0.26
CA GLN A 171 6.19 -6.90 -1.13
C GLN A 171 6.03 -5.46 -1.65
N ILE A 172 4.87 -4.87 -1.39
CA ILE A 172 4.52 -3.50 -1.75
C ILE A 172 4.26 -2.74 -0.45
N SER A 173 5.07 -1.71 -0.20
CA SER A 173 4.90 -0.88 0.99
C SER A 173 3.67 0.00 0.87
N THR A 174 2.86 0.05 1.92
CA THR A 174 1.75 1.00 2.04
C THR A 174 2.16 2.13 2.96
N LEU A 175 2.07 3.34 2.44
CA LEU A 175 2.37 4.57 3.17
C LEU A 175 1.09 5.38 3.37
N TYR A 176 1.10 6.21 4.39
CA TYR A 176 0.08 7.20 4.66
C TYR A 176 0.75 8.54 4.96
N ASN A 177 0.65 9.48 4.00
CA ASN A 177 1.38 10.76 4.02
C ASN A 177 2.89 10.58 4.20
N GLY A 178 3.48 9.62 3.46
CA GLY A 178 4.91 9.30 3.50
C GLY A 178 5.36 8.48 4.71
N ILE A 179 4.43 7.97 5.54
CA ILE A 179 4.72 7.16 6.74
C ILE A 179 4.39 5.70 6.43
N PRO A 180 5.36 4.76 6.46
CA PRO A 180 5.09 3.33 6.29
C PRO A 180 4.20 2.80 7.43
N ILE A 181 3.08 2.14 7.08
CA ILE A 181 2.12 1.66 8.08
C ILE A 181 2.35 0.20 8.42
N GLY A 182 2.52 -0.69 7.42
CA GLY A 182 2.61 -2.18 7.59
C GLY A 182 2.06 -2.71 8.92
N PRO A 183 1.74 -3.96 9.08
CA PRO A 183 1.77 -5.03 8.08
C PRO A 183 0.53 -5.00 7.15
N SER A 184 0.54 -5.80 6.08
CA SER A 184 -0.53 -5.84 5.07
C SER A 184 -1.89 -6.24 5.64
N THR A 185 -1.92 -7.05 6.68
CA THR A 185 -3.17 -7.39 7.40
C THR A 185 -3.88 -6.16 7.97
N MET A 186 -3.16 -5.07 8.28
CA MET A 186 -3.75 -3.80 8.71
C MET A 186 -4.07 -2.89 7.53
N THR A 187 -3.26 -2.92 6.46
CA THR A 187 -3.35 -1.99 5.33
C THR A 187 -4.21 -2.49 4.18
N GLY A 188 -4.45 -3.81 4.08
CA GLY A 188 -5.22 -4.43 2.99
C GLY A 188 -6.72 -4.13 3.01
N ARG A 189 -7.21 -3.31 3.94
CA ARG A 189 -8.63 -2.95 4.07
C ARG A 189 -8.99 -1.77 3.16
N PRO A 190 -10.23 -1.71 2.64
CA PRO A 190 -10.67 -0.57 1.85
C PRO A 190 -10.74 0.70 2.71
N MET A 191 -10.34 1.84 2.15
CA MET A 191 -10.54 3.16 2.72
C MET A 191 -11.35 4.02 1.75
N ASP A 192 -12.19 4.93 2.26
CA ASP A 192 -12.84 5.94 1.45
C ASP A 192 -11.81 6.98 0.99
N VAL A 193 -11.78 7.29 -0.31
CA VAL A 193 -10.84 8.25 -0.91
C VAL A 193 -11.27 9.72 -0.77
N ALA A 194 -12.43 10.01 -0.15
CA ALA A 194 -12.99 11.37 -0.08
C ALA A 194 -12.04 12.37 0.62
N GLY A 195 -11.31 11.93 1.65
CA GLY A 195 -10.32 12.73 2.37
C GLY A 195 -8.95 12.81 1.69
N LEU A 196 -8.74 12.07 0.59
CA LEU A 196 -7.46 12.03 -0.10
C LEU A 196 -7.35 13.13 -1.16
N GLN A 197 -6.18 13.72 -1.27
CA GLN A 197 -5.81 14.63 -2.32
C GLN A 197 -5.26 13.91 -3.54
N GLN A 198 -4.45 12.87 -3.30
CA GLN A 198 -3.88 12.04 -4.34
C GLN A 198 -3.46 10.70 -3.76
N VAL A 199 -3.27 9.73 -4.65
CA VAL A 199 -2.61 8.46 -4.37
C VAL A 199 -1.39 8.38 -5.26
N GLU A 200 -0.24 8.12 -4.67
CA GLU A 200 1.04 8.04 -5.37
C GLU A 200 1.51 6.59 -5.41
N ILE A 201 1.99 6.15 -6.55
CA ILE A 201 2.46 4.78 -6.76
C ILE A 201 3.83 4.83 -7.39
N ILE A 202 4.84 4.27 -6.71
CA ILE A 202 6.14 3.99 -7.30
C ILE A 202 6.26 2.51 -7.62
N LYS A 203 6.65 2.19 -8.85
CA LYS A 203 6.73 0.81 -9.33
C LYS A 203 8.17 0.32 -9.32
N GLY A 204 8.40 -0.81 -8.66
CA GLY A 204 9.73 -1.39 -8.46
C GLY A 204 10.36 -0.99 -7.13
N PRO A 205 11.48 -1.63 -6.77
CA PRO A 205 12.15 -1.43 -5.50
C PRO A 205 12.55 0.02 -5.22
N ASP A 206 12.15 0.56 -4.06
CA ASP A 206 12.56 1.89 -3.59
C ASP A 206 12.50 2.00 -2.06
N SER A 207 13.54 1.53 -1.38
CA SER A 207 13.65 1.75 0.07
C SER A 207 14.27 3.10 0.44
N LEU A 208 14.76 3.89 -0.52
CA LEU A 208 15.38 5.19 -0.22
C LEU A 208 14.41 6.12 0.50
N VAL A 209 13.19 6.20 0.01
CA VAL A 209 12.12 7.05 0.55
C VAL A 209 11.06 6.23 1.28
N ALA A 210 10.54 5.18 0.63
CA ALA A 210 9.46 4.37 1.17
C ALA A 210 9.89 3.46 2.35
N GLY A 211 11.20 3.30 2.58
CA GLY A 211 11.73 2.52 3.69
C GLY A 211 11.49 1.01 3.53
N LEU A 212 11.15 0.37 4.63
CA LEU A 212 10.93 -1.09 4.70
C LEU A 212 9.76 -1.55 3.84
N GLY A 213 9.84 -2.77 3.31
CA GLY A 213 8.76 -3.43 2.57
C GLY A 213 8.62 -3.01 1.11
N ALA A 214 9.29 -1.94 0.65
CA ALA A 214 9.21 -1.45 -0.72
C ALA A 214 10.07 -2.27 -1.70
N THR A 215 10.03 -3.59 -1.61
CA THR A 215 10.83 -4.48 -2.46
C THR A 215 10.23 -4.72 -3.84
N GLY A 216 8.93 -4.48 -4.01
CA GLY A 216 8.21 -4.53 -5.29
C GLY A 216 7.64 -3.18 -5.71
N GLY A 217 7.61 -2.20 -4.80
CA GLY A 217 7.07 -0.86 -5.00
C GLY A 217 6.43 -0.31 -3.74
N ALA A 218 5.82 0.87 -3.85
CA ALA A 218 5.09 1.49 -2.75
C ALA A 218 3.86 2.25 -3.25
N ILE A 219 2.85 2.37 -2.38
CA ILE A 219 1.65 3.17 -2.58
C ILE A 219 1.51 4.11 -1.39
N ASP A 220 1.38 5.42 -1.64
CA ASP A 220 1.17 6.44 -0.61
C ASP A 220 -0.20 7.10 -0.78
N TYR A 221 -0.97 7.10 0.30
CA TYR A 221 -2.26 7.78 0.41
C TYR A 221 -2.06 9.16 1.03
N VAL A 222 -2.20 10.20 0.23
CA VAL A 222 -1.92 11.58 0.63
C VAL A 222 -3.21 12.33 0.92
N ASN A 223 -3.38 12.82 2.15
CA ASN A 223 -4.56 13.57 2.57
C ASN A 223 -4.61 14.97 1.95
N LYS A 224 -5.83 15.51 1.85
CA LYS A 224 -6.05 16.93 1.59
C LYS A 224 -5.41 17.80 2.66
N VAL A 225 -4.85 18.92 2.23
CA VAL A 225 -4.23 19.90 3.11
C VAL A 225 -4.95 21.25 3.02
N PRO A 226 -4.89 22.11 4.04
CA PRO A 226 -5.41 23.45 3.99
C PRO A 226 -4.78 24.26 2.84
N HIS A 227 -5.58 25.08 2.18
CA HIS A 227 -5.12 26.10 1.23
C HIS A 227 -5.35 27.49 1.79
N THR A 228 -4.52 28.43 1.39
CA THR A 228 -4.70 29.86 1.72
C THR A 228 -5.67 30.48 0.72
N GLY A 229 -6.65 31.24 1.22
CA GLY A 229 -7.64 31.95 0.40
C GLY A 229 -9.08 31.68 0.82
N PRO A 230 -10.06 31.96 -0.04
CA PRO A 230 -11.47 31.80 0.29
C PRO A 230 -11.82 30.39 0.73
N ILE A 231 -12.83 30.27 1.60
CA ILE A 231 -13.35 28.97 2.01
C ILE A 231 -14.01 28.29 0.81
N VAL A 232 -13.58 27.06 0.54
CA VAL A 232 -14.15 26.18 -0.47
C VAL A 232 -14.81 25.01 0.24
N ASN A 233 -16.07 24.76 -0.13
CA ASN A 233 -16.84 23.63 0.37
C ASN A 233 -17.09 22.65 -0.75
N ASP A 234 -16.96 21.37 -0.48
CA ASP A 234 -17.31 20.27 -1.38
C ASP A 234 -18.23 19.29 -0.67
N ALA A 235 -19.27 18.85 -1.35
CA ALA A 235 -20.19 17.83 -0.85
C ALA A 235 -20.54 16.87 -1.96
N PHE A 236 -20.75 15.61 -1.60
CA PHE A 236 -21.18 14.59 -2.54
C PHE A 236 -22.13 13.61 -1.87
N THR A 237 -22.95 12.99 -2.70
CA THR A 237 -23.77 11.86 -2.32
C THR A 237 -23.94 10.92 -3.51
N SER A 238 -24.04 9.63 -3.27
CA SER A 238 -24.31 8.63 -4.28
C SER A 238 -25.08 7.47 -3.70
N TRP A 239 -25.86 6.78 -4.54
CA TRP A 239 -26.60 5.56 -4.23
C TRP A 239 -26.28 4.52 -5.28
N ASP A 240 -26.42 3.25 -4.92
CA ASP A 240 -26.27 2.12 -5.84
C ASP A 240 -27.46 1.14 -5.77
N SER A 241 -27.50 0.18 -6.72
CA SER A 241 -28.58 -0.80 -6.85
C SER A 241 -28.63 -1.83 -5.73
N PHE A 242 -27.59 -1.92 -4.89
CA PHE A 242 -27.51 -2.85 -3.76
C PHE A 242 -27.90 -2.19 -2.43
N ASN A 243 -28.74 -1.14 -2.47
CA ASN A 243 -29.10 -0.32 -1.31
C ASN A 243 -27.90 0.29 -0.58
N GLY A 244 -26.82 0.52 -1.32
CA GLY A 244 -25.66 1.24 -0.84
C GLY A 244 -25.82 2.74 -1.00
N TYR A 245 -25.15 3.50 -0.13
CA TYR A 245 -25.04 4.94 -0.26
C TYR A 245 -23.67 5.42 0.21
N ARG A 246 -23.25 6.54 -0.32
CA ARG A 246 -22.04 7.25 0.11
C ARG A 246 -22.34 8.74 0.17
N ALA A 247 -21.93 9.39 1.25
CA ALA A 247 -22.08 10.81 1.43
C ALA A 247 -20.83 11.40 2.10
N GLY A 248 -20.51 12.63 1.78
CA GLY A 248 -19.42 13.32 2.43
C GLY A 248 -19.48 14.83 2.23
N TYR A 249 -18.73 15.51 3.09
CA TYR A 249 -18.60 16.97 3.09
C TYR A 249 -17.17 17.34 3.44
N GLY A 250 -16.65 18.32 2.75
CA GLY A 250 -15.34 18.91 2.99
C GLY A 250 -15.41 20.43 3.03
N SER A 251 -14.57 21.04 3.84
CA SER A 251 -14.43 22.49 3.94
C SER A 251 -12.99 22.86 4.20
N GLY A 252 -12.49 23.88 3.54
CA GLY A 252 -11.13 24.37 3.75
C GLY A 252 -10.89 25.76 3.21
N GLY A 253 -9.94 26.46 3.80
CA GLY A 253 -9.56 27.81 3.44
C GLY A 253 -8.95 28.57 4.60
N SER A 254 -8.75 29.88 4.45
CA SER A 254 -8.27 30.76 5.52
C SER A 254 -9.38 31.07 6.52
N THR A 255 -9.03 31.09 7.80
CA THR A 255 -9.92 31.51 8.88
C THR A 255 -9.91 33.04 9.06
N LEU A 256 -10.69 33.54 10.02
CA LEU A 256 -10.62 34.94 10.45
C LEU A 256 -9.32 35.30 11.20
N ILE A 257 -8.58 34.29 11.65
CA ILE A 257 -7.28 34.47 12.29
C ILE A 257 -6.21 34.57 11.20
N ASN A 258 -5.48 35.66 11.18
CA ASN A 258 -4.45 35.87 10.16
C ASN A 258 -3.38 34.76 10.21
N GLY A 259 -3.08 34.18 9.07
CA GLY A 259 -2.10 33.11 8.93
C GLY A 259 -2.60 31.71 9.32
N LEU A 260 -3.86 31.57 9.75
CA LEU A 260 -4.44 30.27 10.09
C LEU A 260 -5.36 29.77 8.99
N ASP A 261 -4.97 28.67 8.36
CA ASP A 261 -5.74 27.94 7.37
C ASP A 261 -6.20 26.59 7.93
N TYR A 262 -7.37 26.12 7.47
CA TYR A 262 -7.92 24.82 7.90
C TYR A 262 -8.38 23.97 6.73
N ARG A 263 -8.43 22.67 6.96
CA ARG A 263 -9.16 21.68 6.16
C ARG A 263 -9.86 20.70 7.10
N PHE A 264 -11.11 20.38 6.77
CA PHE A 264 -11.93 19.39 7.45
C PHE A 264 -12.66 18.57 6.39
N ASP A 265 -12.65 17.24 6.55
CA ASP A 265 -13.39 16.32 5.69
C ASP A 265 -14.10 15.27 6.56
N ILE A 266 -15.34 14.95 6.18
CA ILE A 266 -16.12 13.85 6.77
C ILE A 266 -16.75 13.04 5.63
N SER A 267 -16.72 11.72 5.72
CA SER A 267 -17.42 10.85 4.80
C SER A 267 -17.97 9.60 5.47
N HIS A 268 -19.05 9.09 4.90
CA HIS A 268 -19.64 7.80 5.28
C HIS A 268 -20.03 7.04 4.03
N PHE A 269 -19.71 5.76 4.02
CA PHE A 269 -20.01 4.81 2.96
C PHE A 269 -20.69 3.59 3.58
N ASN A 270 -21.75 3.09 2.94
CA ASN A 270 -22.42 1.85 3.30
C ASN A 270 -22.84 1.14 2.01
N ASN A 271 -22.36 -0.06 1.80
CA ASN A 271 -22.68 -0.89 0.65
C ASN A 271 -23.02 -2.31 1.11
N LYS A 272 -24.10 -2.87 0.62
CA LYS A 272 -24.50 -4.25 0.94
C LYS A 272 -23.90 -5.28 -0.01
N GLY A 273 -23.48 -4.85 -1.22
CA GLY A 273 -22.98 -5.79 -2.24
C GLY A 273 -24.06 -6.70 -2.81
N PHE A 274 -23.65 -7.64 -3.65
CA PHE A 274 -24.55 -8.59 -4.35
C PHE A 274 -24.59 -9.98 -3.71
N ILE A 275 -23.73 -10.26 -2.75
CA ILE A 275 -23.70 -11.51 -1.98
C ILE A 275 -24.66 -11.38 -0.80
N ASP A 276 -25.41 -12.46 -0.55
CA ASP A 276 -26.38 -12.50 0.54
C ASP A 276 -25.74 -12.22 1.90
N ASP A 277 -26.41 -11.39 2.71
CA ASP A 277 -26.00 -11.03 4.07
C ASP A 277 -24.56 -10.50 4.17
N THR A 278 -24.16 -9.65 3.20
CA THR A 278 -22.91 -8.89 3.26
C THR A 278 -23.15 -7.40 3.41
N TYR A 279 -22.21 -6.70 3.97
CA TYR A 279 -22.12 -5.23 3.95
C TYR A 279 -20.70 -4.75 4.20
N SER A 280 -20.41 -3.53 3.73
CA SER A 280 -19.20 -2.76 4.06
C SER A 280 -19.61 -1.35 4.50
N LYS A 281 -19.16 -0.92 5.66
CA LYS A 281 -19.42 0.42 6.21
C LYS A 281 -18.10 1.08 6.53
N LEU A 282 -17.85 2.25 5.96
CA LEU A 282 -16.65 3.05 6.17
C LEU A 282 -17.05 4.43 6.67
N SER A 283 -16.39 4.93 7.69
CA SER A 283 -16.53 6.29 8.18
C SER A 283 -15.16 6.92 8.32
N ASN A 284 -15.01 8.14 7.86
CA ASN A 284 -13.77 8.90 7.97
C ASN A 284 -14.07 10.33 8.42
N VAL A 285 -13.29 10.81 9.39
CA VAL A 285 -13.28 12.22 9.83
C VAL A 285 -11.83 12.65 9.90
N SER A 286 -11.48 13.70 9.19
CA SER A 286 -10.12 14.26 9.20
C SER A 286 -10.15 15.77 9.37
N GLY A 287 -9.15 16.30 10.06
CA GLY A 287 -8.96 17.73 10.26
C GLY A 287 -7.48 18.09 10.26
N ARG A 288 -7.16 19.22 9.66
CA ARG A 288 -5.82 19.79 9.66
C ARG A 288 -5.87 21.31 9.79
N LEU A 289 -4.98 21.85 10.61
CA LEU A 289 -4.73 23.28 10.75
C LEU A 289 -3.29 23.57 10.32
N ASN A 290 -3.10 24.63 9.54
CA ASN A 290 -1.79 25.19 9.21
C ASN A 290 -1.74 26.61 9.76
N TYR A 291 -0.71 26.94 10.52
CA TYR A 291 -0.50 28.28 11.05
C TYR A 291 0.84 28.84 10.57
N ARG A 292 0.78 29.99 9.91
CA ARG A 292 1.95 30.74 9.47
C ARG A 292 2.37 31.66 10.60
N VAL A 293 3.41 31.25 11.36
CA VAL A 293 3.95 32.02 12.49
C VAL A 293 4.59 33.31 11.99
N ASN A 294 5.34 33.24 10.88
CA ASN A 294 5.93 34.34 10.15
C ASN A 294 6.17 33.90 8.70
N GLU A 295 6.87 34.73 7.91
CA GLU A 295 7.15 34.43 6.49
C GLU A 295 7.96 33.15 6.29
N ASN A 296 8.82 32.80 7.25
CA ASN A 296 9.76 31.69 7.16
C ASN A 296 9.32 30.45 7.94
N LEU A 297 8.35 30.56 8.87
CA LEU A 297 7.98 29.46 9.75
C LEU A 297 6.48 29.16 9.66
N LYS A 298 6.15 27.93 9.27
CA LYS A 298 4.82 27.34 9.29
C LYS A 298 4.79 26.17 10.25
N ILE A 299 3.77 26.08 11.08
CA ILE A 299 3.49 24.93 11.94
C ILE A 299 2.14 24.34 11.55
N TRP A 300 1.94 23.06 11.81
CA TRP A 300 0.68 22.40 11.49
C TRP A 300 0.38 21.26 12.44
N GLY A 301 -0.91 20.96 12.57
CA GLY A 301 -1.41 19.80 13.30
C GLY A 301 -2.54 19.15 12.52
N ALA A 302 -2.64 17.82 12.60
CA ALA A 302 -3.67 17.04 11.94
C ALA A 302 -4.16 15.90 12.82
N VAL A 303 -5.46 15.62 12.74
CA VAL A 303 -6.11 14.47 13.36
C VAL A 303 -6.96 13.76 12.31
N GLU A 304 -6.99 12.43 12.37
CA GLU A 304 -7.88 11.65 11.55
C GLU A 304 -8.34 10.44 12.32
N TYR A 305 -9.64 10.16 12.23
CA TYR A 305 -10.28 8.97 12.75
C TYR A 305 -10.97 8.23 11.63
N ARG A 306 -10.69 6.94 11.50
CA ARG A 306 -11.33 6.04 10.55
C ARG A 306 -11.93 4.85 11.26
N GLN A 307 -13.08 4.42 10.78
CA GLN A 307 -13.75 3.22 11.24
C GLN A 307 -14.29 2.46 10.04
N ASP A 308 -14.00 1.19 9.97
CA ASP A 308 -14.67 0.26 9.06
C ASP A 308 -15.36 -0.85 9.86
N ASN A 309 -16.43 -1.36 9.29
CA ASN A 309 -17.19 -2.49 9.81
C ASN A 309 -17.79 -3.24 8.63
N ASP A 310 -17.33 -4.45 8.44
CA ASP A 310 -17.67 -5.27 7.29
C ASP A 310 -18.22 -6.62 7.73
N ARG A 311 -19.25 -7.08 7.02
CA ARG A 311 -19.66 -8.46 6.99
C ARG A 311 -19.42 -8.97 5.59
N PHE A 312 -18.47 -9.87 5.43
CA PHE A 312 -18.01 -10.30 4.12
C PHE A 312 -18.08 -11.81 3.95
N TYR A 313 -17.78 -12.28 2.76
CA TYR A 313 -17.63 -13.67 2.41
C TYR A 313 -16.20 -13.93 1.94
N TRP A 314 -15.77 -15.18 1.99
CA TRP A 314 -14.39 -15.53 1.58
C TRP A 314 -14.27 -15.84 0.08
N GLY A 315 -15.29 -15.60 -0.69
CA GLY A 315 -15.38 -15.91 -2.11
C GLY A 315 -16.32 -17.08 -2.39
N THR A 316 -16.73 -17.20 -3.66
CA THR A 316 -17.58 -18.29 -4.12
C THR A 316 -16.74 -19.53 -4.38
N PRO A 317 -17.07 -20.71 -3.81
CA PRO A 317 -16.29 -21.92 -3.98
C PRO A 317 -16.18 -22.34 -5.44
N LEU A 318 -14.97 -22.70 -5.87
CA LEU A 318 -14.75 -23.40 -7.13
C LEU A 318 -15.04 -24.89 -6.93
N VAL A 319 -15.81 -25.45 -7.84
CA VAL A 319 -16.23 -26.86 -7.80
C VAL A 319 -15.77 -27.58 -9.07
N PRO A 320 -15.47 -28.91 -9.04
CA PRO A 320 -15.17 -29.66 -10.25
C PRO A 320 -16.36 -29.62 -11.21
N ALA A 321 -16.11 -29.21 -12.45
CA ALA A 321 -17.19 -29.05 -13.45
C ALA A 321 -17.86 -30.38 -13.85
N ASN A 322 -17.20 -31.50 -13.61
CA ASN A 322 -17.70 -32.85 -13.88
C ASN A 322 -18.25 -33.58 -12.64
N ALA A 323 -18.30 -32.91 -11.49
CA ALA A 323 -18.90 -33.52 -10.30
C ALA A 323 -20.43 -33.71 -10.48
N PRO A 324 -20.98 -34.84 -10.07
CA PRO A 324 -22.40 -35.09 -10.19
C PRO A 324 -23.26 -34.01 -9.50
N GLY A 325 -24.27 -33.51 -10.19
CA GLY A 325 -25.21 -32.52 -9.65
C GLY A 325 -24.75 -31.07 -9.73
N ILE A 326 -23.57 -30.78 -10.29
CA ILE A 326 -23.10 -29.42 -10.53
C ILE A 326 -23.75 -28.84 -11.79
N VAL A 327 -24.16 -27.57 -11.70
CA VAL A 327 -24.70 -26.77 -12.82
C VAL A 327 -23.64 -25.69 -13.17
N PRO A 328 -22.77 -25.93 -14.17
CA PRO A 328 -21.71 -25.00 -14.49
C PRO A 328 -22.21 -23.61 -14.92
N THR A 329 -21.53 -22.55 -14.47
CA THR A 329 -21.68 -21.20 -15.00
C THR A 329 -20.94 -21.02 -16.32
N TYR A 330 -20.92 -19.79 -16.87
CA TYR A 330 -20.18 -19.46 -18.06
C TYR A 330 -18.67 -19.68 -17.87
N GLY A 331 -18.16 -20.63 -18.62
CA GLY A 331 -16.73 -20.92 -18.68
C GLY A 331 -16.27 -21.92 -17.61
N VAL A 332 -15.78 -23.02 -18.13
CA VAL A 332 -14.97 -23.96 -17.37
C VAL A 332 -13.55 -23.47 -17.44
N VAL A 333 -12.93 -23.23 -16.29
CA VAL A 333 -11.52 -22.83 -16.22
C VAL A 333 -10.70 -24.08 -15.98
N SER A 334 -9.65 -24.30 -16.77
CA SER A 334 -8.64 -25.30 -16.42
C SER A 334 -7.93 -24.82 -15.16
N GLY A 335 -8.11 -25.52 -14.08
CA GLY A 335 -7.55 -25.18 -12.79
C GLY A 335 -6.98 -26.40 -12.09
N LEU A 336 -6.10 -26.16 -11.13
CA LEU A 336 -5.76 -27.14 -10.13
C LEU A 336 -6.87 -27.11 -9.07
N TRP A 337 -7.77 -28.07 -9.09
CA TRP A 337 -8.53 -28.35 -7.90
C TRP A 337 -7.59 -29.06 -6.92
N SER A 338 -7.10 -28.34 -5.95
CA SER A 338 -6.47 -28.93 -4.80
C SER A 338 -7.52 -28.99 -3.69
N ASN A 339 -7.86 -30.17 -3.29
CA ASN A 339 -8.33 -30.33 -1.93
C ASN A 339 -7.13 -29.95 -1.04
N TYR A 340 -7.19 -28.80 -0.39
CA TYR A 340 -6.12 -28.24 0.42
C TYR A 340 -5.58 -29.21 1.48
N TYR A 341 -6.41 -30.14 1.96
CA TYR A 341 -6.05 -31.11 2.99
C TYR A 341 -5.64 -32.49 2.46
N LEU A 342 -5.99 -32.86 1.25
CA LEU A 342 -5.67 -34.20 0.72
C LEU A 342 -4.38 -34.29 -0.07
N GLY A 343 -3.62 -33.20 -0.17
CA GLY A 343 -2.22 -33.22 -0.57
C GLY A 343 -1.91 -33.75 -1.97
N GLY A 344 -2.82 -33.63 -2.93
CA GLY A 344 -2.60 -34.13 -4.27
C GLY A 344 -3.62 -33.61 -5.26
N GLY A 345 -3.42 -32.35 -5.70
CA GLY A 345 -4.30 -31.77 -6.70
C GLY A 345 -4.20 -32.49 -8.02
N THR A 346 -5.27 -33.15 -8.45
CA THR A 346 -5.41 -33.57 -9.83
C THR A 346 -5.89 -32.35 -10.62
N PRO A 347 -5.26 -32.00 -11.75
CA PRO A 347 -5.79 -30.96 -12.65
C PRO A 347 -7.17 -31.40 -13.14
N VAL A 348 -8.20 -30.66 -12.73
CA VAL A 348 -9.57 -30.90 -13.20
C VAL A 348 -10.18 -29.59 -13.67
N PRO A 349 -11.05 -29.62 -14.66
CA PRO A 349 -11.84 -28.45 -15.01
C PRO A 349 -12.68 -28.01 -13.81
N VAL A 350 -12.55 -26.73 -13.42
CA VAL A 350 -13.33 -26.16 -12.32
C VAL A 350 -14.28 -25.09 -12.82
N THR A 351 -15.38 -24.91 -12.14
CA THR A 351 -16.42 -23.92 -12.41
C THR A 351 -17.02 -23.40 -11.11
N ILE A 352 -17.89 -22.40 -11.19
CA ILE A 352 -18.82 -22.04 -10.13
C ILE A 352 -20.17 -22.70 -10.45
N ASP A 353 -20.87 -23.22 -9.46
CA ASP A 353 -22.24 -23.67 -9.66
C ASP A 353 -23.17 -22.45 -9.84
N ALA A 354 -23.97 -22.43 -10.89
CA ALA A 354 -24.82 -21.30 -11.24
C ALA A 354 -25.83 -20.90 -10.14
N ARG A 355 -26.14 -21.81 -9.25
CA ARG A 355 -27.10 -21.61 -8.13
C ARG A 355 -26.46 -20.96 -6.92
N THR A 356 -25.12 -20.79 -6.89
CA THR A 356 -24.36 -20.30 -5.73
C THR A 356 -23.79 -18.90 -5.91
N LEU A 357 -24.16 -18.20 -6.98
CA LEU A 357 -23.57 -16.90 -7.35
C LEU A 357 -23.73 -15.81 -6.28
N THR A 358 -24.78 -15.90 -5.45
CA THR A 358 -25.02 -14.95 -4.36
C THR A 358 -24.86 -15.57 -2.97
N THR A 359 -24.58 -16.87 -2.90
CA THR A 359 -24.56 -17.62 -1.63
C THR A 359 -23.37 -17.22 -0.76
N ASN A 360 -23.65 -16.86 0.48
CA ASN A 360 -22.64 -16.58 1.49
C ASN A 360 -22.40 -17.81 2.37
N TYR A 361 -21.20 -18.36 2.31
CA TYR A 361 -20.79 -19.54 3.09
C TYR A 361 -20.20 -19.18 4.46
N ASN A 362 -20.05 -17.91 4.78
CA ASN A 362 -19.47 -17.48 6.05
C ASN A 362 -20.45 -17.70 7.22
N VAL A 363 -19.95 -17.78 8.44
CA VAL A 363 -20.77 -17.87 9.67
C VAL A 363 -21.67 -16.65 9.84
N LEU A 364 -22.78 -16.80 10.56
CA LEU A 364 -23.79 -15.73 10.72
C LEU A 364 -23.28 -14.54 11.52
N ASP A 365 -22.35 -14.77 12.45
CA ASP A 365 -21.73 -13.75 13.30
C ASP A 365 -20.38 -13.26 12.76
N ASN A 366 -20.04 -13.57 11.49
CA ASN A 366 -18.83 -13.05 10.89
C ASN A 366 -18.82 -11.52 10.88
N HIS A 367 -17.69 -10.95 11.18
CA HIS A 367 -17.45 -9.53 11.08
C HIS A 367 -15.95 -9.23 10.98
N SER A 368 -15.63 -8.18 10.27
CA SER A 368 -14.30 -7.57 10.25
C SER A 368 -14.47 -6.09 10.42
N GLY A 369 -13.53 -5.46 11.05
CA GLY A 369 -13.55 -4.02 11.19
C GLY A 369 -12.35 -3.51 11.93
N ALA A 370 -12.12 -2.22 11.82
CA ALA A 370 -11.09 -1.57 12.59
C ALA A 370 -11.50 -0.14 12.99
N ASN A 371 -10.88 0.31 14.06
CA ASN A 371 -10.86 1.70 14.47
C ASN A 371 -9.40 2.18 14.40
N GLU A 372 -9.17 3.34 13.79
CA GLU A 372 -7.84 3.90 13.59
C GLU A 372 -7.83 5.38 13.95
N LEU A 373 -6.85 5.78 14.73
CA LEU A 373 -6.60 7.18 15.09
C LEU A 373 -5.20 7.58 14.64
N TRP A 374 -5.11 8.65 13.87
CA TRP A 374 -3.88 9.32 13.50
C TRP A 374 -3.77 10.69 14.18
N LEU A 375 -2.64 10.95 14.76
CA LEU A 375 -2.24 12.28 15.26
C LEU A 375 -0.92 12.64 14.60
N ARG A 376 -0.86 13.80 13.96
CA ARG A 376 0.35 14.29 13.30
C ARG A 376 0.53 15.76 13.54
N SER A 377 1.77 16.18 13.75
CA SER A 377 2.12 17.59 13.79
C SER A 377 3.52 17.83 13.24
N GLY A 378 3.79 19.03 12.82
CA GLY A 378 5.09 19.34 12.27
C GLY A 378 5.26 20.82 11.97
N PHE A 379 6.42 21.11 11.42
CA PHE A 379 6.75 22.46 10.96
C PHE A 379 7.55 22.43 9.67
N GLN A 380 7.52 23.56 8.97
CA GLN A 380 8.44 23.89 7.90
C GLN A 380 9.08 25.23 8.24
N TRP A 381 10.40 25.26 8.26
CA TRP A 381 11.18 26.44 8.52
C TRP A 381 12.15 26.71 7.37
N ASP A 382 11.92 27.81 6.66
CA ASP A 382 12.81 28.30 5.61
C ASP A 382 13.90 29.15 6.30
N ILE A 383 14.99 28.48 6.71
CA ILE A 383 16.11 29.08 7.48
C ILE A 383 16.75 30.20 6.66
N THR A 384 16.92 29.94 5.37
CA THR A 384 17.33 30.92 4.37
C THR A 384 16.55 30.65 3.07
N ASN A 385 16.73 31.46 2.04
CA ASN A 385 16.14 31.22 0.71
C ASN A 385 16.59 29.87 0.11
N ASN A 386 17.72 29.33 0.57
CA ASN A 386 18.34 28.14 0.01
C ASN A 386 18.32 26.93 0.97
N ILE A 387 17.98 27.13 2.24
CA ILE A 387 18.00 26.08 3.26
C ILE A 387 16.64 26.03 3.94
N SER A 388 15.99 24.89 3.89
CA SER A 388 14.74 24.65 4.60
C SER A 388 14.80 23.37 5.44
N LEU A 389 14.12 23.39 6.57
CA LEU A 389 13.97 22.27 7.51
C LEU A 389 12.49 21.95 7.64
N LYS A 390 12.12 20.70 7.35
CA LYS A 390 10.79 20.15 7.62
C LYS A 390 10.92 19.08 8.66
N SER A 391 10.01 19.06 9.64
CA SER A 391 9.94 17.98 10.60
C SER A 391 8.49 17.64 10.88
N GLN A 392 8.20 16.34 11.01
CA GLN A 392 6.91 15.86 11.47
C GLN A 392 7.09 14.78 12.53
N VAL A 393 6.23 14.83 13.55
CA VAL A 393 6.01 13.76 14.52
C VAL A 393 4.64 13.16 14.29
N TYR A 394 4.51 11.86 14.49
CA TYR A 394 3.26 11.16 14.27
C TYR A 394 3.02 10.07 15.30
N GLY A 395 1.75 9.80 15.53
CA GLY A 395 1.25 8.67 16.28
C GLY A 395 0.06 8.03 15.56
N TYR A 396 0.01 6.71 15.57
CA TYR A 396 -1.06 5.90 15.04
C TYR A 396 -1.43 4.83 16.06
N ASP A 397 -2.72 4.71 16.33
CA ASP A 397 -3.28 3.66 17.18
C ASP A 397 -4.43 3.01 16.42
N ALA A 398 -4.38 1.68 16.28
CA ALA A 398 -5.38 0.95 15.53
C ALA A 398 -5.71 -0.39 16.17
N HIS A 399 -6.99 -0.73 16.15
CA HIS A 399 -7.51 -2.02 16.58
C HIS A 399 -8.35 -2.62 15.47
N ARG A 400 -8.06 -3.85 15.07
CA ARG A 400 -8.79 -4.60 14.05
C ARG A 400 -9.31 -5.91 14.63
N HIS A 401 -10.55 -6.22 14.30
CA HIS A 401 -11.19 -7.50 14.56
C HIS A 401 -11.41 -8.24 13.24
N TRP A 402 -11.22 -9.56 13.28
CA TRP A 402 -11.40 -10.43 12.13
C TRP A 402 -11.97 -11.78 12.57
N PHE A 403 -13.23 -12.01 12.25
CA PHE A 403 -13.97 -13.23 12.55
C PHE A 403 -14.62 -13.75 11.30
N ASN A 404 -14.19 -14.89 10.77
CA ASN A 404 -14.78 -15.41 9.54
C ASN A 404 -14.45 -16.90 9.30
N ASN A 405 -14.96 -17.39 8.17
CA ASN A 405 -14.39 -18.53 7.47
C ASN A 405 -13.40 -18.04 6.43
N GLU A 406 -12.22 -18.64 6.35
CA GLU A 406 -11.20 -18.26 5.37
C GLU A 406 -11.03 -19.24 4.22
N ILE A 407 -11.39 -20.50 4.44
CA ILE A 407 -11.26 -21.53 3.42
C ILE A 407 -12.65 -22.08 3.16
N SER A 408 -13.04 -22.09 1.89
CA SER A 408 -14.24 -22.74 1.41
C SER A 408 -13.86 -23.62 0.23
N SER A 409 -13.74 -24.92 0.47
CA SER A 409 -13.36 -25.88 -0.56
C SER A 409 -14.42 -26.97 -0.74
N PHE A 410 -14.70 -27.30 -2.00
CA PHE A 410 -15.63 -28.39 -2.31
C PHE A 410 -15.01 -29.72 -1.94
N ASP A 411 -15.75 -30.53 -1.18
CA ASP A 411 -15.33 -31.87 -0.75
C ASP A 411 -16.50 -32.83 -0.71
N GLN A 412 -16.35 -33.97 -1.34
CA GLN A 412 -17.35 -35.06 -1.36
C GLN A 412 -16.82 -36.34 -0.69
N THR A 413 -15.66 -36.29 -0.05
CA THR A 413 -14.94 -37.51 0.37
C THR A 413 -15.07 -37.84 1.85
N VAL A 414 -15.60 -36.95 2.68
CA VAL A 414 -15.52 -37.07 4.14
C VAL A 414 -16.85 -37.43 4.80
N GLY A 415 -16.87 -38.51 5.54
CA GLY A 415 -17.83 -38.89 6.56
C GLY A 415 -19.30 -38.84 6.09
N ASN A 416 -20.16 -38.17 6.84
CA ASN A 416 -21.60 -38.02 6.59
C ASN A 416 -21.92 -37.25 5.31
N PHE A 417 -20.94 -36.61 4.68
CA PHE A 417 -21.09 -35.85 3.44
C PHE A 417 -20.56 -36.61 2.22
N ALA A 418 -20.15 -37.87 2.36
CA ALA A 418 -19.65 -38.65 1.23
C ALA A 418 -20.74 -38.74 0.12
N GLY A 419 -20.38 -38.24 -1.07
CA GLY A 419 -21.31 -38.16 -2.20
C GLY A 419 -22.25 -36.96 -2.21
N ALA A 420 -22.30 -36.13 -1.18
CA ALA A 420 -23.07 -34.89 -1.13
C ALA A 420 -22.34 -33.72 -1.76
N LEU A 421 -23.08 -32.70 -2.19
CA LEU A 421 -22.50 -31.41 -2.63
C LEU A 421 -22.16 -30.61 -1.38
N SER A 422 -20.95 -30.79 -0.83
CA SER A 422 -20.54 -30.16 0.42
C SER A 422 -19.35 -29.24 0.27
N ILE A 423 -19.30 -28.23 1.13
CA ILE A 423 -18.21 -27.26 1.26
C ILE A 423 -17.59 -27.43 2.65
N TYR A 424 -16.30 -27.73 2.65
CA TYR A 424 -15.46 -27.65 3.84
C TYR A 424 -15.14 -26.18 4.14
N ARG A 425 -15.23 -25.78 5.40
CA ARG A 425 -14.93 -24.44 5.88
C ARG A 425 -13.91 -24.48 7.02
N GLU A 426 -12.97 -23.54 7.00
CA GLU A 426 -12.03 -23.30 8.08
C GLU A 426 -12.31 -21.94 8.73
N ARG A 427 -12.46 -21.92 10.04
CA ARG A 427 -12.75 -20.70 10.80
C ARG A 427 -11.48 -20.07 11.30
N LEU A 428 -11.39 -18.75 11.17
CA LEU A 428 -10.27 -17.95 11.68
C LEU A 428 -10.77 -16.72 12.43
N ALA A 429 -10.27 -16.51 13.63
CA ALA A 429 -10.48 -15.28 14.38
C ALA A 429 -9.15 -14.66 14.79
N LEU A 430 -8.99 -13.39 14.49
CA LEU A 430 -7.81 -12.60 14.81
C LEU A 430 -8.25 -11.26 15.38
N ASP A 431 -7.55 -10.79 16.41
CA ASP A 431 -7.58 -9.42 16.88
C ASP A 431 -6.18 -8.82 16.75
N HIS A 432 -6.08 -7.66 16.12
CA HIS A 432 -4.84 -6.93 15.94
C HIS A 432 -4.88 -5.61 16.69
N ALA A 433 -3.80 -5.28 17.39
CA ALA A 433 -3.58 -3.96 17.97
C ALA A 433 -2.23 -3.43 17.49
N GLN A 434 -2.25 -2.26 16.86
CA GLN A 434 -1.05 -1.62 16.35
C GLN A 434 -0.88 -0.23 16.97
N ARG A 435 0.34 0.05 17.45
CA ARG A 435 0.76 1.39 17.86
C ARG A 435 2.05 1.74 17.15
N LEU A 436 2.00 2.80 16.36
CA LEU A 436 3.14 3.31 15.62
C LEU A 436 3.35 4.78 15.98
N TYR A 437 4.55 5.16 16.33
CA TYR A 437 4.94 6.55 16.54
C TYR A 437 6.35 6.79 16.00
N GLY A 438 6.60 8.02 15.59
CA GLY A 438 7.91 8.35 15.05
C GLY A 438 8.06 9.81 14.66
N ASN A 439 9.21 10.07 14.05
CA ASN A 439 9.59 11.36 13.52
C ASN A 439 10.28 11.19 12.16
N ILE A 440 10.06 12.15 11.28
CA ILE A 440 10.78 12.32 10.02
C ILE A 440 11.19 13.78 9.93
N THR A 441 12.48 14.03 9.69
CA THR A 441 13.05 15.38 9.57
C THR A 441 13.90 15.45 8.31
N ASP A 442 13.58 16.41 7.43
CA ASP A 442 14.23 16.66 6.14
C ASP A 442 14.94 18.03 6.19
N LEU A 443 16.23 18.05 5.94
CA LEU A 443 17.01 19.26 5.66
C LEU A 443 17.24 19.35 4.17
N THR A 444 16.67 20.36 3.53
CA THR A 444 16.85 20.64 2.09
C THR A 444 17.82 21.79 1.90
N VAL A 445 18.79 21.60 1.02
CA VAL A 445 19.76 22.62 0.62
C VAL A 445 19.73 22.77 -0.91
N ASN A 446 19.41 23.98 -1.39
CA ASN A 446 19.55 24.36 -2.78
C ASN A 446 20.88 25.11 -2.93
N SER A 447 21.70 24.71 -3.88
CA SER A 447 23.03 25.30 -4.08
C SER A 447 23.39 25.36 -5.56
N ASN A 448 24.48 26.06 -5.87
CA ASN A 448 25.08 26.03 -7.18
C ASN A 448 26.48 25.45 -7.03
N VAL A 449 26.73 24.31 -7.67
CA VAL A 449 27.99 23.59 -7.62
C VAL A 449 28.69 23.74 -8.97
N GLY A 450 29.71 24.59 -9.05
CA GLY A 450 30.46 24.81 -10.29
C GLY A 450 29.61 25.33 -11.47
N GLY A 451 28.61 26.16 -11.19
CA GLY A 451 27.65 26.66 -12.20
C GLY A 451 26.45 25.76 -12.44
N MET A 452 26.36 24.61 -11.79
CA MET A 452 25.26 23.63 -11.93
C MET A 452 24.27 23.76 -10.78
N ASP A 453 22.98 23.78 -11.08
CA ASP A 453 21.93 23.77 -10.06
C ASP A 453 21.94 22.43 -9.32
N ASN A 454 22.02 22.51 -8.00
CA ASN A 454 22.02 21.35 -7.12
C ASN A 454 20.93 21.48 -6.07
N ARG A 455 20.24 20.36 -5.79
CA ARG A 455 19.30 20.24 -4.69
C ARG A 455 19.59 18.97 -3.91
N PHE A 456 19.96 19.15 -2.67
CA PHE A 456 20.33 18.09 -1.74
C PHE A 456 19.30 18.00 -0.60
N VAL A 457 18.96 16.78 -0.18
CA VAL A 457 18.13 16.53 0.99
C VAL A 457 18.80 15.49 1.88
N ALA A 458 18.92 15.83 3.16
CA ALA A 458 19.30 14.90 4.20
C ALA A 458 18.07 14.61 5.08
N THR A 459 17.73 13.33 5.25
CA THR A 459 16.59 12.89 6.06
C THR A 459 17.04 12.05 7.24
N VAL A 460 16.56 12.39 8.43
CA VAL A 460 16.64 11.54 9.62
C VAL A 460 15.24 11.07 9.96
N ALA A 461 15.06 9.76 10.13
CA ALA A 461 13.79 9.21 10.55
C ALA A 461 13.99 8.15 11.63
N ALA A 462 13.06 8.11 12.58
CA ALA A 462 12.98 7.07 13.60
C ALA A 462 11.53 6.71 13.86
N SER A 463 11.27 5.42 14.07
CA SER A 463 9.94 4.94 14.43
C SER A 463 9.99 3.74 15.36
N SER A 464 8.92 3.57 16.13
CA SER A 464 8.64 2.41 16.95
C SER A 464 7.25 1.89 16.61
N ASN A 465 7.15 0.63 16.25
CA ASN A 465 5.92 -0.04 15.87
C ASN A 465 5.71 -1.28 16.74
N GLN A 466 4.66 -1.27 17.54
CA GLN A 466 4.19 -2.40 18.31
C GLN A 466 2.99 -3.01 17.58
N PHE A 467 3.09 -4.27 17.22
CA PHE A 467 2.02 -5.00 16.57
C PHE A 467 1.72 -6.28 17.34
N ASN A 468 0.54 -6.32 17.94
CA ASN A 468 0.08 -7.40 18.79
C ASN A 468 -1.06 -8.14 18.08
N VAL A 469 -1.02 -9.46 18.15
CA VAL A 469 -2.03 -10.35 17.58
C VAL A 469 -2.58 -11.25 18.67
N SER A 470 -3.90 -11.34 18.76
CA SER A 470 -4.62 -12.40 19.46
C SER A 470 -5.23 -13.29 18.40
N GLN A 471 -4.88 -14.57 18.38
CA GLN A 471 -5.30 -15.52 17.35
C GLN A 471 -5.95 -16.74 17.98
N ASP A 472 -7.15 -17.08 17.50
CA ASP A 472 -7.80 -18.33 17.89
C ASP A 472 -6.96 -19.55 17.46
N THR A 473 -6.81 -20.52 18.34
CA THR A 473 -6.04 -21.75 18.13
C THR A 473 -6.94 -22.98 17.94
N LEU A 474 -8.23 -22.83 18.14
CA LEU A 474 -9.15 -23.98 18.07
C LEU A 474 -9.46 -24.39 16.62
N PHE A 475 -9.40 -23.43 15.67
CA PHE A 475 -9.59 -23.67 14.23
C PHE A 475 -10.75 -24.65 13.95
N PHE A 476 -11.95 -24.31 14.41
CA PHE A 476 -13.11 -25.17 14.17
C PHE A 476 -13.38 -25.30 12.68
N ASN A 477 -13.38 -26.51 12.22
CA ASN A 477 -13.68 -26.86 10.83
C ASN A 477 -15.03 -27.54 10.77
N ASP A 478 -15.80 -27.23 9.74
CA ASP A 478 -17.09 -27.87 9.51
C ASP A 478 -17.38 -28.07 8.01
N TYR A 479 -18.49 -28.71 7.73
CA TYR A 479 -19.00 -28.94 6.40
C TYR A 479 -20.42 -28.40 6.30
N VAL A 480 -20.74 -27.74 5.19
CA VAL A 480 -22.08 -27.26 4.89
C VAL A 480 -22.52 -27.69 3.49
N ASP A 481 -23.81 -27.73 3.24
CA ASP A 481 -24.34 -27.99 1.91
C ASP A 481 -23.97 -26.85 0.95
N LEU A 482 -23.63 -27.20 -0.29
CA LEU A 482 -23.24 -26.24 -1.33
C LEU A 482 -24.40 -25.30 -1.70
N LEU A 483 -25.64 -25.81 -1.73
CA LEU A 483 -26.78 -25.05 -2.23
C LEU A 483 -27.58 -24.38 -1.10
N ASN A 484 -27.61 -25.00 0.09
CA ASN A 484 -28.33 -24.50 1.26
C ASN A 484 -27.46 -24.60 2.52
N PRO A 485 -26.40 -23.76 2.64
CA PRO A 485 -25.49 -23.85 3.76
C PRO A 485 -26.18 -23.48 5.08
N ASP A 486 -26.15 -24.40 6.06
CA ASP A 486 -26.39 -24.03 7.46
C ASP A 486 -25.15 -23.28 7.95
N ARG A 487 -25.23 -21.97 7.99
CA ARG A 487 -24.09 -21.11 8.24
C ARG A 487 -23.59 -21.20 9.68
N GLY A 488 -24.50 -21.44 10.64
CA GLY A 488 -24.12 -21.53 12.06
C GLY A 488 -23.42 -20.27 12.59
N PHE A 489 -22.74 -20.43 13.73
CA PHE A 489 -21.98 -19.36 14.39
C PHE A 489 -20.53 -19.78 14.56
N TYR A 490 -19.64 -18.81 14.82
CA TYR A 490 -18.20 -19.05 14.95
C TYR A 490 -17.90 -20.08 16.06
N GLY A 491 -18.51 -19.93 17.22
CA GLY A 491 -18.29 -20.81 18.39
C GLY A 491 -17.26 -20.27 19.38
N PRO A 492 -16.82 -21.10 20.34
CA PRO A 492 -15.86 -20.70 21.35
C PRO A 492 -14.48 -20.45 20.77
N ARG A 493 -13.68 -19.60 21.44
CA ARG A 493 -12.29 -19.24 21.11
C ARG A 493 -11.35 -19.63 22.21
N ALA A 494 -10.11 -19.93 21.84
CA ALA A 494 -8.96 -20.04 22.74
C ALA A 494 -7.77 -19.32 22.10
N ASP A 495 -7.49 -18.12 22.58
CA ASP A 495 -6.57 -17.22 21.91
C ASP A 495 -5.16 -17.31 22.43
N GLU A 496 -4.21 -17.59 21.57
CA GLU A 496 -2.79 -17.30 21.81
C GLU A 496 -2.50 -15.81 21.54
N LYS A 497 -1.43 -15.31 22.16
CA LYS A 497 -1.03 -13.90 22.05
C LYS A 497 0.38 -13.77 21.50
N ILE A 498 0.55 -12.93 20.49
CA ILE A 498 1.82 -12.67 19.83
C ILE A 498 2.10 -11.17 19.92
N TYR A 499 3.24 -10.83 20.48
CA TYR A 499 3.71 -9.45 20.63
C TYR A 499 4.93 -9.26 19.74
N THR A 500 4.84 -8.33 18.81
CA THR A 500 5.93 -7.97 17.90
C THR A 500 6.30 -6.51 18.12
N HIS A 501 7.58 -6.24 18.18
CA HIS A 501 8.14 -4.92 18.32
C HIS A 501 9.17 -4.67 17.23
N LEU A 502 9.07 -3.51 16.57
CA LEU A 502 9.94 -3.10 15.48
C LEU A 502 10.34 -1.64 15.71
N ASP A 503 11.61 -1.43 16.01
CA ASP A 503 12.21 -0.12 16.08
C ASP A 503 13.09 0.12 14.84
N THR A 504 12.97 1.29 14.25
CA THR A 504 13.79 1.70 13.10
C THR A 504 14.41 3.05 13.33
N ALA A 505 15.66 3.20 12.89
CA ALA A 505 16.33 4.48 12.80
C ALA A 505 17.06 4.55 11.46
N SER A 506 16.98 5.67 10.76
CA SER A 506 17.60 5.81 9.45
C SER A 506 18.15 7.20 9.20
N LEU A 507 19.20 7.23 8.39
CA LEU A 507 19.81 8.43 7.81
C LEU A 507 19.87 8.24 6.30
N SER A 508 19.27 9.14 5.55
CA SER A 508 19.34 9.11 4.09
C SER A 508 19.78 10.44 3.51
N PHE A 509 20.39 10.36 2.35
CA PHE A 509 20.83 11.49 1.56
C PHE A 509 20.31 11.31 0.15
N GLU A 510 19.76 12.37 -0.41
CA GLU A 510 19.28 12.39 -1.79
C GLU A 510 19.77 13.67 -2.46
N ASP A 511 20.26 13.56 -3.69
CA ASP A 511 20.84 14.67 -4.43
C ASP A 511 20.35 14.68 -5.87
N ARG A 512 20.08 15.88 -6.38
CA ARG A 512 19.80 16.14 -7.78
C ARG A 512 20.73 17.23 -8.28
N LEU A 513 21.64 16.86 -9.19
CA LEU A 513 22.59 17.76 -9.83
C LEU A 513 22.21 17.95 -11.31
N LYS A 514 21.85 19.15 -11.71
CA LYS A 514 21.63 19.52 -13.12
C LYS A 514 22.97 19.83 -13.77
N LEU A 515 23.55 18.86 -14.47
CA LEU A 515 24.80 19.03 -15.20
C LEU A 515 24.67 20.00 -16.38
N THR A 516 23.47 20.02 -17.01
CA THR A 516 23.07 20.98 -18.04
C THR A 516 21.62 21.38 -17.84
N SER A 517 21.13 22.31 -18.66
CA SER A 517 19.69 22.65 -18.65
C SER A 517 18.76 21.49 -19.00
N THR A 518 19.28 20.45 -19.67
CA THR A 518 18.51 19.31 -20.18
C THR A 518 18.88 17.98 -19.51
N PHE A 519 19.99 17.90 -18.79
CA PHE A 519 20.48 16.65 -18.20
C PHE A 519 20.71 16.80 -16.70
N ALA A 520 20.08 15.91 -15.92
CA ALA A 520 20.23 15.84 -14.47
C ALA A 520 20.63 14.43 -14.00
N LEU A 521 21.53 14.37 -13.04
CA LEU A 521 21.81 13.16 -12.25
C LEU A 521 21.00 13.23 -10.97
N ILE A 522 20.44 12.09 -10.57
CA ILE A 522 19.68 11.95 -9.34
C ILE A 522 20.17 10.70 -8.64
N GLY A 523 20.53 10.81 -7.37
CA GLY A 523 21.01 9.68 -6.61
C GLY A 523 20.72 9.84 -5.13
N GLY A 524 20.80 8.73 -4.40
CA GLY A 524 20.63 8.74 -2.96
C GLY A 524 21.04 7.43 -2.32
N ILE A 525 21.32 7.52 -1.03
CA ILE A 525 21.71 6.40 -0.18
C ILE A 525 20.99 6.50 1.16
N ARG A 526 20.57 5.35 1.71
CA ARG A 526 19.92 5.22 3.02
C ARG A 526 20.65 4.18 3.84
N PHE A 527 21.01 4.57 5.03
CA PHE A 527 21.51 3.70 6.10
C PHE A 527 20.38 3.51 7.10
N GLU A 528 20.12 2.27 7.47
CA GLU A 528 19.00 1.96 8.36
C GLU A 528 19.44 0.95 9.41
N ASN A 529 19.01 1.15 10.66
CA ASN A 529 19.07 0.16 11.74
C ASN A 529 17.64 -0.29 12.01
N ILE A 530 17.44 -1.61 12.09
CA ILE A 530 16.14 -2.25 12.28
C ILE A 530 16.28 -3.26 13.41
N GLU A 531 15.60 -3.02 14.51
CA GLU A 531 15.52 -3.93 15.65
C GLU A 531 14.14 -4.57 15.69
N LEU A 532 14.11 -5.88 15.53
CA LEU A 532 12.90 -6.66 15.42
C LEU A 532 12.86 -7.74 16.50
N SER A 533 11.79 -7.78 17.27
CA SER A 533 11.59 -8.80 18.29
C SER A 533 10.16 -9.33 18.28
N ARG A 534 10.00 -10.58 18.77
CA ARG A 534 8.70 -11.24 18.94
C ARG A 534 8.72 -12.11 20.20
N THR A 535 7.60 -12.10 20.91
CA THR A 535 7.26 -13.07 21.95
C THR A 535 5.89 -13.68 21.66
N ARG A 536 5.67 -14.93 22.06
CA ARG A 536 4.40 -15.64 21.85
C ARG A 536 4.01 -16.39 23.12
N PHE A 537 2.76 -16.25 23.51
CA PHE A 537 2.16 -16.92 24.66
C PHE A 537 1.03 -17.82 24.15
N ASP A 538 0.88 -18.99 24.77
CA ASP A 538 -0.23 -19.87 24.47
C ASP A 538 -1.57 -19.34 25.04
N GLU A 539 -2.64 -20.07 24.82
CA GLU A 539 -4.00 -19.76 25.28
C GLU A 539 -4.13 -19.72 26.81
N ASN A 540 -3.20 -20.31 27.56
CA ASN A 540 -3.14 -20.28 29.03
C ASN A 540 -2.25 -19.15 29.54
N GLY A 541 -1.66 -18.33 28.64
CA GLY A 541 -0.75 -17.26 28.99
C GLY A 541 0.68 -17.72 29.32
N LEU A 542 1.06 -18.95 28.99
CA LEU A 542 2.40 -19.47 29.18
C LEU A 542 3.28 -19.13 27.98
N LEU A 543 4.52 -18.70 28.24
CA LEU A 543 5.49 -18.36 27.19
C LEU A 543 5.84 -19.60 26.36
N LYS A 544 5.62 -19.54 25.06
CA LYS A 544 6.08 -20.56 24.11
C LYS A 544 7.60 -20.39 23.87
N ALA A 545 8.42 -21.08 24.65
CA ALA A 545 9.87 -20.88 24.75
C ALA A 545 10.64 -20.99 23.43
N SER A 546 10.12 -21.72 22.44
CA SER A 546 10.74 -21.87 21.11
C SER A 546 10.42 -20.72 20.13
N TYR A 547 9.55 -19.76 20.50
CA TYR A 547 9.11 -18.70 19.63
C TYR A 547 9.68 -17.30 19.88
N PRO A 548 10.28 -16.95 21.05
CA PRO A 548 10.92 -15.67 21.22
C PRO A 548 12.12 -15.53 20.29
N PHE A 549 12.22 -14.39 19.63
CA PHE A 549 13.42 -14.00 18.93
C PHE A 549 13.64 -12.49 18.99
N SER A 550 14.87 -12.10 18.79
CA SER A 550 15.29 -10.71 18.59
C SER A 550 16.38 -10.69 17.54
N LYS A 551 16.27 -9.78 16.58
CA LYS A 551 17.26 -9.65 15.51
C LYS A 551 17.41 -8.21 15.06
N THR A 552 18.66 -7.80 14.85
CA THR A 552 19.02 -6.49 14.30
C THR A 552 19.51 -6.66 12.88
N PHE A 553 19.07 -5.76 12.00
CA PHE A 553 19.52 -5.65 10.62
C PHE A 553 20.03 -4.24 10.36
N ASN A 554 21.04 -4.10 9.51
CA ASN A 554 21.61 -2.81 9.13
C ASN A 554 21.74 -2.73 7.59
N PRO A 555 20.63 -2.67 6.84
CA PRO A 555 20.70 -2.55 5.40
C PRO A 555 21.21 -1.19 4.96
N VAL A 556 21.92 -1.20 3.84
CA VAL A 556 22.23 -0.01 3.05
C VAL A 556 21.53 -0.16 1.72
N THR A 557 20.67 0.81 1.40
CA THR A 557 19.90 0.84 0.16
C THR A 557 20.12 2.17 -0.55
N GLY A 558 19.77 2.26 -1.82
CA GLY A 558 19.90 3.50 -2.55
C GLY A 558 19.49 3.38 -3.99
N ARG A 559 19.59 4.49 -4.69
CA ARG A 559 19.40 4.57 -6.12
C ARG A 559 20.36 5.54 -6.77
N ILE A 560 20.58 5.33 -8.07
CA ILE A 560 21.24 6.28 -8.95
C ILE A 560 20.56 6.23 -10.31
N GLY A 561 20.36 7.39 -10.91
CA GLY A 561 19.73 7.51 -12.20
C GLY A 561 19.98 8.85 -12.85
N TYR A 562 19.45 9.01 -14.05
CA TYR A 562 19.48 10.27 -14.78
C TYR A 562 18.15 10.55 -15.46
N THR A 563 17.90 11.83 -15.73
CA THR A 563 16.88 12.30 -16.65
C THR A 563 17.51 13.19 -17.70
N TRP A 564 17.09 13.01 -18.97
CA TRP A 564 17.64 13.73 -20.12
C TRP A 564 16.51 14.19 -21.06
N ASP A 565 16.28 15.48 -21.11
CA ASP A 565 15.40 16.12 -22.09
C ASP A 565 16.11 16.18 -23.45
N ILE A 566 15.87 15.19 -24.32
CA ILE A 566 16.50 15.07 -25.64
C ILE A 566 15.85 15.97 -26.69
N ALA A 567 14.58 16.33 -26.46
CA ALA A 567 13.80 17.26 -27.29
C ALA A 567 12.66 17.86 -26.44
N PRO A 568 12.06 18.99 -26.88
CA PRO A 568 10.89 19.54 -26.20
C PRO A 568 9.78 18.46 -26.04
N GLY A 569 9.39 18.22 -24.78
CA GLY A 569 8.38 17.22 -24.46
C GLY A 569 8.86 15.76 -24.47
N VAL A 570 10.13 15.46 -24.76
CA VAL A 570 10.68 14.09 -24.81
C VAL A 570 11.81 13.96 -23.79
N MET A 571 11.59 13.17 -22.73
CA MET A 571 12.58 12.91 -21.70
C MET A 571 12.93 11.41 -21.66
N LEU A 572 14.22 11.12 -21.73
CA LEU A 572 14.76 9.80 -21.42
C LEU A 572 15.12 9.71 -19.96
N TYR A 573 14.99 8.54 -19.36
CA TYR A 573 15.48 8.26 -18.01
C TYR A 573 16.02 6.84 -17.89
N SER A 574 16.89 6.66 -16.90
CA SER A 574 17.29 5.33 -16.45
C SER A 574 17.68 5.39 -14.98
N GLN A 575 17.46 4.29 -14.27
CA GLN A 575 17.88 4.12 -12.88
C GLN A 575 18.33 2.72 -12.55
N TYR A 576 19.14 2.64 -11.51
CA TYR A 576 19.38 1.46 -10.69
C TYR A 576 18.92 1.77 -9.26
N ALA A 577 18.09 0.92 -8.67
CA ALA A 577 17.63 1.09 -7.30
C ALA A 577 17.64 -0.24 -6.54
N THR A 578 17.75 -0.14 -5.21
CA THR A 578 17.77 -1.28 -4.29
C THR A 578 16.76 -1.08 -3.18
N ALA A 579 16.26 -2.18 -2.63
CA ALA A 579 15.42 -2.18 -1.44
C ALA A 579 15.73 -3.37 -0.54
N ALA A 580 15.33 -3.26 0.72
CA ALA A 580 15.50 -4.29 1.72
C ALA A 580 14.25 -4.39 2.61
N ASP A 581 13.93 -5.63 3.03
CA ASP A 581 12.80 -5.91 3.90
C ASP A 581 13.15 -7.08 4.83
N PRO A 582 13.05 -6.91 6.14
CA PRO A 582 13.27 -7.99 7.11
C PRO A 582 12.06 -8.94 7.25
N THR A 583 11.12 -8.91 6.30
CA THR A 583 9.87 -9.68 6.34
C THR A 583 8.96 -9.28 7.50
N VAL A 584 8.91 -7.98 7.77
CA VAL A 584 8.21 -7.41 8.93
C VAL A 584 6.69 -7.63 8.88
N ALA A 585 6.14 -7.68 7.69
CA ALA A 585 4.71 -7.57 7.50
C ALA A 585 3.90 -8.71 8.11
N ASN A 586 4.46 -9.93 8.17
CA ASN A 586 3.77 -11.10 8.71
C ASN A 586 4.66 -11.95 9.63
N ILE A 587 5.50 -11.30 10.42
CA ILE A 587 6.42 -11.98 11.32
C ILE A 587 5.71 -12.88 12.34
N PHE A 588 4.45 -12.58 12.68
CA PHE A 588 3.67 -13.37 13.63
C PHE A 588 3.36 -14.78 13.12
N ILE A 589 3.29 -15.01 11.80
CA ILE A 589 3.02 -16.33 11.21
C ILE A 589 4.28 -17.16 10.96
N LEU A 590 5.48 -16.56 11.06
CA LEU A 590 6.73 -17.32 10.85
C LEU A 590 6.96 -18.33 11.95
N ARG A 591 7.32 -19.58 11.57
CA ARG A 591 7.69 -20.61 12.53
C ARG A 591 9.04 -20.29 13.19
N PRO A 592 9.32 -20.84 14.39
CA PRO A 592 10.60 -20.68 15.08
C PRO A 592 11.80 -21.14 14.26
N THR A 593 11.59 -22.16 13.44
CA THR A 593 12.62 -22.78 12.60
C THR A 593 12.87 -22.06 11.28
N THR A 594 12.00 -21.11 10.90
CA THR A 594 12.18 -20.33 9.65
C THR A 594 13.35 -19.35 9.84
N PRO A 595 14.42 -19.44 9.03
CA PRO A 595 15.50 -18.47 9.11
C PRO A 595 15.02 -17.06 8.85
N LEU A 596 15.21 -16.13 9.79
CA LEU A 596 14.90 -14.73 9.58
C LEU A 596 16.03 -14.07 8.78
N LEU A 597 15.82 -13.90 7.49
CA LEU A 597 16.76 -13.32 6.54
C LEU A 597 16.23 -11.99 6.01
N LEU A 598 17.14 -11.10 5.69
CA LEU A 598 16.79 -9.87 5.00
C LEU A 598 16.49 -10.18 3.52
N THR A 599 15.26 -9.97 3.10
CA THR A 599 14.91 -9.95 1.67
C THR A 599 15.53 -8.70 1.05
N THR A 600 16.25 -8.86 -0.04
CA THR A 600 16.83 -7.73 -0.77
C THR A 600 16.32 -7.75 -2.21
N SER A 601 16.15 -6.57 -2.79
CA SER A 601 15.79 -6.43 -4.19
C SER A 601 16.64 -5.38 -4.90
N ARG A 602 16.76 -5.55 -6.22
CA ARG A 602 17.38 -4.57 -7.12
C ARG A 602 16.55 -4.44 -8.38
N THR A 603 16.56 -3.26 -8.96
CA THR A 603 15.93 -2.99 -10.26
C THR A 603 16.86 -2.22 -11.17
N TYR A 604 16.78 -2.55 -12.45
CA TYR A 604 17.22 -1.69 -13.55
C TYR A 604 15.96 -1.27 -14.29
N GLU A 605 15.78 0.02 -14.48
CA GLU A 605 14.66 0.58 -15.22
C GLU A 605 15.16 1.64 -16.19
N THR A 606 14.60 1.65 -17.41
CA THR A 606 14.83 2.71 -18.39
C THR A 606 13.52 3.02 -19.10
N GLY A 607 13.38 4.26 -19.57
CA GLY A 607 12.15 4.63 -20.25
C GLY A 607 12.18 6.00 -20.89
N VAL A 608 11.03 6.34 -21.48
CA VAL A 608 10.77 7.62 -22.14
C VAL A 608 9.48 8.20 -21.59
N LYS A 609 9.52 9.48 -21.20
CA LYS A 609 8.34 10.24 -20.81
C LYS A 609 8.07 11.31 -21.87
N LEU A 610 6.86 11.27 -22.41
CA LEU A 610 6.39 12.17 -23.47
C LEU A 610 5.35 13.13 -22.91
N LEU A 611 5.43 14.39 -23.33
CA LEU A 611 4.45 15.41 -23.01
C LEU A 611 4.19 16.24 -24.27
N SER A 612 2.93 16.35 -24.68
CA SER A 612 2.56 17.17 -25.85
C SER A 612 2.87 18.66 -25.61
N ALA A 613 3.07 19.40 -26.70
CA ALA A 613 3.41 20.84 -26.63
C ALA A 613 2.31 21.68 -25.93
N ASP A 614 1.06 21.30 -26.08
CA ASP A 614 -0.09 21.92 -25.41
C ASP A 614 -0.33 21.40 -23.98
N LYS A 615 0.52 20.46 -23.49
CA LYS A 615 0.45 19.82 -22.18
C LYS A 615 -0.88 19.12 -21.89
N ARG A 616 -1.54 18.61 -22.93
CA ARG A 616 -2.84 17.92 -22.82
C ARG A 616 -2.76 16.43 -23.01
N ALA A 617 -1.64 15.94 -23.52
CA ALA A 617 -1.39 14.51 -23.68
C ALA A 617 -0.02 14.14 -23.12
N GLU A 618 0.06 13.01 -22.48
CA GLU A 618 1.30 12.41 -21.99
C GLU A 618 1.35 10.93 -22.27
N ALA A 619 2.56 10.38 -22.35
CA ALA A 619 2.78 8.95 -22.36
C ALA A 619 4.10 8.61 -21.68
N THR A 620 4.14 7.48 -21.00
CA THR A 620 5.36 6.89 -20.43
C THR A 620 5.54 5.48 -20.96
N PHE A 621 6.72 5.21 -21.48
CA PHE A 621 7.18 3.88 -21.86
C PHE A 621 8.30 3.48 -20.94
N SER A 622 8.22 2.31 -20.32
CA SER A 622 9.27 1.80 -19.43
C SER A 622 9.57 0.34 -19.70
N ALA A 623 10.84 -0.04 -19.50
CA ALA A 623 11.31 -1.40 -19.45
C ALA A 623 12.05 -1.63 -18.13
N PHE A 624 11.82 -2.77 -17.48
CA PHE A 624 12.38 -3.06 -16.18
C PHE A 624 12.89 -4.50 -16.06
N ASP A 625 13.88 -4.68 -15.19
CA ASP A 625 14.43 -5.96 -14.73
C ASP A 625 14.58 -5.89 -13.21
N ILE A 626 13.80 -6.66 -12.47
CA ILE A 626 13.76 -6.71 -11.02
C ILE A 626 14.19 -8.09 -10.54
N GLU A 627 15.14 -8.15 -9.61
CA GLU A 627 15.54 -9.39 -8.93
C GLU A 627 15.38 -9.24 -7.43
N ARG A 628 14.77 -10.24 -6.77
CA ARG A 628 14.69 -10.37 -5.31
C ARG A 628 15.40 -11.62 -4.84
N LYS A 629 16.04 -11.53 -3.69
CA LYS A 629 16.74 -12.64 -3.01
C LYS A 629 16.16 -12.85 -1.62
N ASN A 630 16.34 -14.06 -1.09
CA ASN A 630 15.81 -14.47 0.22
C ASN A 630 14.31 -14.27 0.32
N VAL A 631 13.58 -14.69 -0.72
CA VAL A 631 12.13 -14.55 -0.78
C VAL A 631 11.48 -15.63 0.06
N TYR A 632 10.53 -15.25 0.92
CA TYR A 632 9.70 -16.20 1.64
C TYR A 632 8.54 -16.64 0.76
N VAL A 633 8.37 -17.95 0.60
CA VAL A 633 7.27 -18.54 -0.17
C VAL A 633 6.49 -19.48 0.73
N PRO A 634 5.16 -19.54 0.61
CA PRO A 634 4.37 -20.52 1.31
C PRO A 634 4.72 -21.92 0.79
N GLU A 635 5.07 -22.84 1.68
CA GLU A 635 5.34 -24.24 1.36
C GLU A 635 4.08 -25.10 1.48
N SER A 636 3.29 -24.84 2.52
CA SER A 636 1.95 -25.39 2.70
C SER A 636 1.20 -24.56 3.75
N GLY A 637 0.04 -24.03 3.43
CA GLY A 637 -0.75 -23.22 4.36
C GLY A 637 0.03 -22.07 5.00
N ILE A 638 0.30 -22.19 6.30
CA ILE A 638 1.05 -21.20 7.09
C ILE A 638 2.56 -21.45 7.14
N LEU A 639 3.05 -22.43 6.38
CA LEU A 639 4.48 -22.74 6.32
C LEU A 639 5.17 -21.90 5.27
N PHE A 640 6.17 -21.13 5.69
CA PHE A 640 7.01 -20.38 4.77
C PHE A 640 8.42 -20.99 4.74
N ASN A 641 8.92 -21.20 3.54
CA ASN A 641 10.31 -21.54 3.29
C ASN A 641 11.01 -20.36 2.58
N VAL A 642 12.32 -20.28 2.69
CA VAL A 642 13.10 -19.27 1.97
C VAL A 642 13.41 -19.78 0.58
N ALA A 643 12.77 -19.20 -0.43
CA ALA A 643 13.14 -19.42 -1.83
C ALA A 643 14.40 -18.62 -2.18
N GLY A 644 15.23 -19.15 -3.08
CA GLY A 644 16.49 -18.51 -3.45
C GLY A 644 16.30 -17.14 -4.09
N LYS A 645 15.62 -17.08 -5.26
CA LYS A 645 15.44 -15.86 -6.05
C LYS A 645 14.08 -15.81 -6.73
N MET A 646 13.58 -14.59 -6.89
CA MET A 646 12.42 -14.25 -7.71
C MET A 646 12.81 -13.12 -8.65
N ALA A 647 12.43 -13.19 -9.92
CA ALA A 647 12.73 -12.15 -10.90
C ALA A 647 11.46 -11.77 -11.68
N SER A 648 11.40 -10.51 -12.08
CA SER A 648 10.35 -9.99 -12.95
C SER A 648 10.97 -9.06 -13.99
N LYS A 649 10.62 -9.27 -15.26
CA LYS A 649 11.07 -8.44 -16.38
C LYS A 649 9.87 -8.08 -17.23
N GLY A 650 9.82 -6.85 -17.71
CA GLY A 650 8.70 -6.45 -18.53
C GLY A 650 8.84 -5.07 -19.14
N VAL A 651 7.79 -4.71 -19.87
CA VAL A 651 7.57 -3.37 -20.41
C VAL A 651 6.19 -2.88 -20.00
N GLU A 652 6.08 -1.57 -19.78
CA GLU A 652 4.81 -0.91 -19.45
C GLU A 652 4.64 0.31 -20.35
N ILE A 653 3.39 0.59 -20.71
CA ILE A 653 2.99 1.78 -21.45
C ILE A 653 1.80 2.40 -20.73
N ALA A 654 1.94 3.65 -20.33
CA ALA A 654 0.86 4.45 -19.76
C ALA A 654 0.66 5.69 -20.63
N ALA A 655 -0.59 6.05 -20.92
CA ALA A 655 -0.91 7.25 -21.65
C ALA A 655 -2.18 7.90 -21.09
N ALA A 656 -2.22 9.24 -21.08
CA ALA A 656 -3.37 10.02 -20.67
C ALA A 656 -3.57 11.22 -21.61
N VAL A 657 -4.83 11.57 -21.84
CA VAL A 657 -5.21 12.73 -22.65
C VAL A 657 -6.32 13.48 -21.93
N VAL A 658 -6.14 14.78 -21.76
CA VAL A 658 -7.19 15.69 -21.27
C VAL A 658 -8.07 16.11 -22.45
N ALA A 659 -9.34 15.74 -22.41
CA ALA A 659 -10.31 16.17 -23.42
C ALA A 659 -10.41 17.69 -23.48
N PRO A 660 -10.74 18.27 -24.66
CA PRO A 660 -10.93 19.72 -24.85
C PRO A 660 -11.99 20.30 -23.95
#